data_735cbd1bb2f998bc1e631361631bfbfd
#
_entry.id   735cbd1bb2f998bc1e631361631bfbfd
#
_cell.length_a   1.000
_cell.length_b   1.000
_cell.length_c   1.000
_cell.angle_alpha   90.00
_cell.angle_beta   90.00
_cell.angle_gamma   90.00
#
_symmetry.space_group_name_H-M   'P 1'
#
loop_
_entity.id
_entity.type
_entity.pdbx_description
1 polymer ?
#
loop_
_entity_poly.entity_id
_entity_poly.type
_entity_poly.pdbx_seq_one_letter_code
_entity_poly.pdbx_strand_id
1 'polypeptide(L)'
;MNSQEIRSAFLAFFKAQGHTIVESSSLVPDNDPTLLFTNSGMVQFKEAFALKENRGYTRAVSSQRCIRAGGKHNDLDNVGYTARHHTFFEMLGNFSFSDYFKAEAIQFAWDFLTKVLEIPKDRLWVTIHDSDDEAHAIWVDEIGFDPDRMSRMGDKDNFWTMGDTGPCGPCSEIFYDHGAHVPGGPPGSADDDLDRFVEIWNLVFTQYDRSADGTLTPLPGPCVDTGMGLERLAAVMQKVHNNYDTDLFQPIIRRAAEVVGCQDPSHPSLKVIADHLRSSVFLISDGVLPSNEGRGYVMRRIMRRALRHGHALGAKEPFFHVLVPLLIEEMGAAYPMLVKTADQIERIVLKEETQFALTLDQGMRLLDEAIKDLSDSVIPGGVIFKLYDTYGFPADLTGDIARERGLTLDEKGFEQAMNDQRERARASSKFSEHVELEMELDIETPFVGYDQLSADAAVIAIYVSGVSVDQWNGAEEALLVLDQTPFYAESGGQVGDKGSLKAANGSINVFDTTKAGAAILHHCQMEQGLVRVGDSLSAEVDPQTRGRAARHHSATHLLHAALRTVLGDHVNQRGSLVNADRLRFDFSHFEAVTMAELTEIEALCNAEILKNSVIETAAMGVEAAKEKGAMALFGEKYTEVVRVLTMGEGFSVELCGGTHAQRTGDLGQLKIISEQGIASGVRRIEAVVAESALNVIAETDALADGLSALLKVDRSGVVQRLESLIDANRRLEKEVAALQMKLVSGETMDTADSVIDVEGVQVLINQIDGADAKSLPDALDRLKNKLGSGVVVLAAVQDEKIALIAGVTKDLIDRVQAGELVNHVAQQVGGKGGGRPDMARAGGNDPAALPGALDSVPAFLEAKLA
;
A
#
# COMPACT_ATOMS: atom_id res chain seq x y z
N MET A 1 -3.79 6.68 -40.71
CA MET A 1 -2.58 6.38 -39.91
C MET A 1 -3.00 5.73 -38.63
N ASN A 2 -2.27 4.71 -38.18
CA ASN A 2 -2.43 4.16 -36.83
C ASN A 2 -1.66 5.00 -35.80
N SER A 3 -1.91 4.75 -34.52
CA SER A 3 -1.31 5.53 -33.42
C SER A 3 0.22 5.44 -33.37
N GLN A 4 0.80 4.28 -33.69
CA GLN A 4 2.25 4.09 -33.78
C GLN A 4 2.88 4.90 -34.92
N GLU A 5 2.22 4.96 -36.08
CA GLU A 5 2.66 5.78 -37.21
C GLU A 5 2.61 7.27 -36.91
N ILE A 6 1.56 7.74 -36.19
CA ILE A 6 1.42 9.13 -35.75
C ILE A 6 2.57 9.50 -34.82
N ARG A 7 2.83 8.70 -33.77
CA ARG A 7 3.93 8.91 -32.81
C ARG A 7 5.27 8.99 -33.55
N SER A 8 5.53 8.05 -34.46
CA SER A 8 6.78 8.00 -35.21
C SER A 8 6.93 9.21 -36.16
N ALA A 9 5.85 9.63 -36.83
CA ALA A 9 5.85 10.79 -37.71
C ALA A 9 6.14 12.10 -36.96
N PHE A 10 5.55 12.28 -35.77
CA PHE A 10 5.79 13.42 -34.91
C PHE A 10 7.25 13.52 -34.46
N LEU A 11 7.79 12.45 -33.93
CA LEU A 11 9.19 12.41 -33.48
C LEU A 11 10.17 12.62 -34.63
N ALA A 12 9.90 12.03 -35.79
CA ALA A 12 10.74 12.19 -36.99
C ALA A 12 10.68 13.60 -37.55
N PHE A 13 9.49 14.23 -37.59
CA PHE A 13 9.32 15.59 -38.09
C PHE A 13 10.14 16.58 -37.24
N PHE A 14 9.99 16.57 -35.93
CA PHE A 14 10.72 17.47 -35.07
C PHE A 14 12.22 17.18 -34.98
N LYS A 15 12.63 15.91 -35.10
CA LYS A 15 14.04 15.56 -35.25
C LYS A 15 14.65 16.21 -36.48
N ALA A 16 13.91 16.24 -37.58
CA ALA A 16 14.35 16.92 -38.82
C ALA A 16 14.43 18.47 -38.67
N GLN A 17 13.71 19.03 -37.69
CA GLN A 17 13.79 20.44 -37.30
C GLN A 17 14.86 20.70 -36.22
N GLY A 18 15.76 19.76 -35.94
CA GLY A 18 16.87 19.94 -35.02
C GLY A 18 16.54 19.64 -33.54
N HIS A 19 15.39 19.05 -33.26
CA HIS A 19 15.03 18.66 -31.88
C HIS A 19 15.70 17.32 -31.50
N THR A 20 16.16 17.24 -30.25
CA THR A 20 16.62 15.98 -29.66
C THR A 20 15.41 15.15 -29.23
N ILE A 21 15.34 13.89 -29.68
CA ILE A 21 14.32 12.96 -29.17
C ILE A 21 14.67 12.58 -27.74
N VAL A 22 13.77 12.87 -26.81
CA VAL A 22 13.89 12.52 -25.38
C VAL A 22 12.84 11.49 -25.04
N GLU A 23 13.24 10.43 -24.37
CA GLU A 23 12.33 9.38 -23.92
C GLU A 23 11.30 9.90 -22.92
N SER A 24 10.16 9.21 -22.82
CA SER A 24 9.16 9.50 -21.79
C SER A 24 9.74 9.30 -20.40
N SER A 25 9.64 10.30 -19.55
CA SER A 25 9.97 10.14 -18.15
C SER A 25 8.97 9.22 -17.41
N SER A 26 9.32 8.83 -16.21
CA SER A 26 8.41 8.10 -15.31
C SER A 26 7.11 8.86 -15.06
N LEU A 27 6.03 8.13 -14.87
CA LEU A 27 4.75 8.68 -14.39
C LEU A 27 4.84 9.19 -12.94
N VAL A 28 5.87 8.80 -12.22
CA VAL A 28 6.19 9.29 -10.88
C VAL A 28 7.26 10.36 -10.98
N PRO A 29 6.94 11.66 -10.82
CA PRO A 29 7.92 12.73 -10.93
C PRO A 29 8.94 12.65 -9.79
N ASP A 30 10.23 12.71 -10.11
CA ASP A 30 11.33 12.55 -9.15
C ASP A 30 11.52 13.77 -8.24
N ASN A 31 11.29 14.99 -8.76
CA ASN A 31 11.69 16.23 -8.08
C ASN A 31 10.53 17.18 -7.79
N ASP A 32 9.29 16.74 -7.88
CA ASP A 32 8.13 17.60 -7.61
C ASP A 32 7.17 16.96 -6.59
N PRO A 33 7.28 17.32 -5.30
CA PRO A 33 6.38 16.80 -4.26
C PRO A 33 4.93 17.32 -4.38
N THR A 34 4.70 18.36 -5.20
CA THR A 34 3.36 18.93 -5.40
C THR A 34 2.53 18.12 -6.41
N LEU A 35 3.17 17.32 -7.25
CA LEU A 35 2.53 16.49 -8.25
C LEU A 35 2.47 15.02 -7.79
N LEU A 36 1.27 14.43 -7.86
CA LEU A 36 1.12 12.99 -7.66
C LEU A 36 1.71 12.20 -8.82
N PHE A 37 1.41 12.63 -10.05
CA PHE A 37 1.87 11.98 -11.28
C PHE A 37 2.31 13.01 -12.31
N THR A 38 3.11 12.57 -13.27
CA THR A 38 3.44 13.33 -14.46
C THR A 38 2.17 13.55 -15.27
N ASN A 39 1.70 14.81 -15.35
CA ASN A 39 0.42 15.20 -15.93
C ASN A 39 0.56 15.96 -17.26
N SER A 40 1.79 16.29 -17.67
CA SER A 40 2.10 16.99 -18.94
C SER A 40 3.52 16.69 -19.41
N GLY A 41 3.78 16.97 -20.69
CA GLY A 41 5.08 16.73 -21.34
C GLY A 41 6.24 17.54 -20.76
N MET A 42 5.94 18.73 -20.23
CA MET A 42 6.97 19.64 -19.70
C MET A 42 7.51 19.23 -18.32
N VAL A 43 6.84 18.36 -17.57
CA VAL A 43 7.22 18.04 -16.19
C VAL A 43 8.68 17.61 -16.07
N GLN A 44 9.15 16.79 -16.98
CA GLN A 44 10.55 16.34 -17.02
C GLN A 44 11.56 17.45 -17.39
N PHE A 45 11.10 18.60 -17.91
CA PHE A 45 11.92 19.73 -18.36
C PHE A 45 11.82 20.95 -17.47
N LYS A 46 11.18 20.86 -16.29
CA LYS A 46 10.90 22.00 -15.41
C LYS A 46 12.14 22.86 -15.11
N GLU A 47 13.26 22.24 -14.80
CA GLU A 47 14.52 22.93 -14.50
C GLU A 47 15.19 23.50 -15.77
N ALA A 48 14.98 22.87 -16.94
CA ALA A 48 15.45 23.38 -18.21
C ALA A 48 14.68 24.64 -18.65
N PHE A 49 13.37 24.73 -18.42
CA PHE A 49 12.57 25.95 -18.63
C PHE A 49 13.02 27.10 -17.72
N ALA A 50 13.40 26.81 -16.50
CA ALA A 50 13.95 27.78 -15.58
C ALA A 50 15.41 28.15 -15.89
N LEU A 51 16.03 27.56 -16.93
CA LEU A 51 17.45 27.69 -17.31
C LEU A 51 18.42 27.35 -16.18
N LYS A 52 18.00 26.51 -15.24
CA LYS A 52 18.81 26.00 -14.12
C LYS A 52 19.57 24.73 -14.49
N GLU A 53 19.12 24.02 -15.52
CA GLU A 53 19.72 22.78 -16.00
C GLU A 53 20.19 22.93 -17.44
N ASN A 54 21.42 22.52 -17.75
CA ASN A 54 21.95 22.46 -19.12
C ASN A 54 22.03 21.00 -19.57
N ARG A 55 21.11 20.59 -20.44
CA ARG A 55 21.03 19.23 -20.98
C ARG A 55 21.87 18.99 -22.24
N GLY A 56 22.64 19.99 -22.67
CA GLY A 56 23.42 19.91 -23.90
C GLY A 56 22.60 20.04 -25.19
N TYR A 57 21.31 20.40 -25.10
CA TYR A 57 20.43 20.70 -26.22
C TYR A 57 19.45 21.82 -25.83
N THR A 58 19.00 22.59 -26.83
CA THR A 58 18.04 23.70 -26.65
C THR A 58 16.67 23.38 -27.23
N ARG A 59 16.54 22.26 -27.94
CA ARG A 59 15.29 21.77 -28.55
C ARG A 59 15.08 20.32 -28.19
N ALA A 60 13.89 19.99 -27.72
CA ALA A 60 13.52 18.62 -27.40
C ALA A 60 12.17 18.22 -28.02
N VAL A 61 11.98 16.92 -28.25
CA VAL A 61 10.70 16.35 -28.66
C VAL A 61 10.50 15.03 -27.93
N SER A 62 9.29 14.80 -27.43
CA SER A 62 8.95 13.56 -26.73
C SER A 62 7.50 13.12 -26.94
N SER A 63 7.24 11.82 -26.75
CA SER A 63 5.91 11.28 -26.52
C SER A 63 5.85 10.90 -25.04
N GLN A 64 5.33 11.81 -24.21
CA GLN A 64 5.30 11.65 -22.74
C GLN A 64 4.04 10.94 -22.29
N ARG A 65 4.21 9.90 -21.49
CA ARG A 65 3.12 9.25 -20.74
C ARG A 65 2.65 10.17 -19.65
N CYS A 66 1.32 10.36 -19.56
CA CYS A 66 0.70 11.25 -18.58
C CYS A 66 -0.42 10.55 -17.83
N ILE A 67 -0.60 10.92 -16.55
CA ILE A 67 -1.74 10.51 -15.72
C ILE A 67 -2.45 11.74 -15.18
N ARG A 68 -3.78 11.80 -15.39
CA ARG A 68 -4.69 12.81 -14.82
C ARG A 68 -5.81 12.13 -14.03
N ALA A 69 -5.48 11.70 -12.81
CA ALA A 69 -6.38 10.95 -11.92
C ALA A 69 -6.23 11.39 -10.46
N GLY A 70 -6.25 12.70 -10.22
CA GLY A 70 -6.15 13.31 -8.90
C GLY A 70 -5.36 14.62 -8.91
N GLY A 71 -5.48 15.42 -7.86
CA GLY A 71 -4.89 16.74 -7.78
C GLY A 71 -5.63 17.79 -8.63
N LYS A 72 -4.91 18.80 -9.14
CA LYS A 72 -5.48 19.93 -9.90
C LYS A 72 -6.09 19.49 -11.25
N HIS A 73 -5.49 18.50 -11.89
CA HIS A 73 -5.97 17.93 -13.15
C HIS A 73 -6.49 16.53 -12.89
N ASN A 74 -7.81 16.37 -12.89
CA ASN A 74 -8.49 15.11 -12.60
C ASN A 74 -9.56 14.83 -13.65
N ASP A 75 -9.30 13.88 -14.53
CA ASP A 75 -10.21 13.46 -15.60
C ASP A 75 -11.00 12.18 -15.24
N LEU A 76 -10.74 11.59 -14.07
CA LEU A 76 -11.28 10.29 -13.67
C LEU A 76 -12.82 10.22 -13.77
N ASP A 77 -13.50 11.28 -13.33
CA ASP A 77 -14.97 11.32 -13.29
C ASP A 77 -15.60 11.41 -14.69
N ASN A 78 -14.83 11.88 -15.69
CA ASN A 78 -15.29 12.05 -17.07
C ASN A 78 -15.05 10.79 -17.92
N VAL A 79 -14.18 9.87 -17.46
CA VAL A 79 -13.82 8.65 -18.18
C VAL A 79 -15.04 7.74 -18.35
N GLY A 80 -15.30 7.34 -19.58
CA GLY A 80 -16.43 6.51 -20.00
C GLY A 80 -17.69 7.30 -20.39
N TYR A 81 -17.80 8.56 -19.97
CA TYR A 81 -18.97 9.43 -20.23
C TYR A 81 -18.73 10.46 -21.32
N THR A 82 -17.49 10.83 -21.59
CA THR A 82 -17.09 11.74 -22.66
C THR A 82 -16.31 11.00 -23.74
N ALA A 83 -16.18 11.62 -24.91
CA ALA A 83 -15.46 11.03 -26.03
C ALA A 83 -13.92 11.19 -25.95
N ARG A 84 -13.42 12.09 -25.10
CA ARG A 84 -12.05 12.64 -25.20
C ARG A 84 -11.24 12.63 -23.90
N HIS A 85 -11.79 12.24 -22.75
CA HIS A 85 -11.07 12.24 -21.46
C HIS A 85 -10.56 10.85 -21.09
N HIS A 86 -9.32 10.81 -20.61
CA HIS A 86 -8.61 9.61 -20.20
C HIS A 86 -7.84 9.85 -18.91
N THR A 87 -7.71 8.81 -18.07
CA THR A 87 -6.81 8.88 -16.92
C THR A 87 -5.34 8.71 -17.34
N PHE A 88 -5.07 7.86 -18.33
CA PHE A 88 -3.76 7.73 -18.96
C PHE A 88 -3.86 8.15 -20.44
N PHE A 89 -2.92 8.97 -20.87
CA PHE A 89 -2.79 9.36 -22.29
C PHE A 89 -1.34 9.67 -22.63
N GLU A 90 -1.05 9.72 -23.93
CA GLU A 90 0.25 10.11 -24.45
C GLU A 90 0.19 11.57 -24.94
N MET A 91 1.10 12.40 -24.42
CA MET A 91 1.25 13.79 -24.85
C MET A 91 2.47 13.91 -25.77
N LEU A 92 2.24 14.20 -27.02
CA LEU A 92 3.26 14.55 -28.00
C LEU A 92 3.64 16.01 -27.80
N GLY A 93 4.90 16.27 -27.43
CA GLY A 93 5.36 17.62 -27.13
C GLY A 93 6.66 17.96 -27.83
N ASN A 94 6.76 19.18 -28.34
CA ASN A 94 8.00 19.81 -28.77
C ASN A 94 8.30 21.03 -27.90
N PHE A 95 9.57 21.19 -27.55
CA PHE A 95 10.03 22.11 -26.54
C PHE A 95 11.17 22.95 -27.06
N SER A 96 11.16 24.25 -26.69
CA SER A 96 12.25 25.18 -26.94
C SER A 96 12.70 25.81 -25.63
N PHE A 97 13.96 25.71 -25.31
CA PHE A 97 14.59 26.31 -24.15
C PHE A 97 15.37 27.55 -24.59
N SER A 98 14.65 28.67 -24.82
CA SER A 98 15.16 29.95 -25.29
C SER A 98 15.90 29.88 -26.66
N ASP A 99 15.50 28.93 -27.53
CA ASP A 99 16.08 28.79 -28.88
C ASP A 99 15.16 29.40 -29.96
N TYR A 100 13.90 28.94 -30.02
CA TYR A 100 12.87 29.51 -30.89
C TYR A 100 11.63 29.89 -30.06
N PHE A 101 10.73 30.67 -30.64
CA PHE A 101 9.54 31.13 -29.97
C PHE A 101 8.29 31.05 -30.87
N LYS A 102 7.32 31.96 -30.75
CA LYS A 102 5.98 31.86 -31.34
C LYS A 102 5.96 31.57 -32.82
N ALA A 103 6.74 32.32 -33.65
CA ALA A 103 6.70 32.21 -35.10
C ALA A 103 7.06 30.80 -35.56
N GLU A 104 8.19 30.26 -35.11
CA GLU A 104 8.62 28.90 -35.49
C GLU A 104 7.71 27.84 -34.88
N ALA A 105 7.25 28.00 -33.63
CA ALA A 105 6.36 27.04 -33.00
C ALA A 105 5.03 26.91 -33.77
N ILE A 106 4.44 28.02 -34.15
CA ILE A 106 3.19 28.06 -34.93
C ILE A 106 3.42 27.49 -36.33
N GLN A 107 4.54 27.85 -36.98
CA GLN A 107 4.88 27.31 -38.30
C GLN A 107 5.09 25.78 -38.28
N PHE A 108 5.80 25.26 -37.25
CA PHE A 108 5.99 23.82 -37.10
C PHE A 108 4.67 23.08 -36.87
N ALA A 109 3.82 23.63 -36.01
CA ALA A 109 2.51 23.02 -35.73
C ALA A 109 1.65 23.01 -37.02
N TRP A 110 1.59 24.12 -37.75
CA TRP A 110 0.86 24.23 -38.99
C TRP A 110 1.36 23.26 -40.04
N ASP A 111 2.68 23.20 -40.23
CA ASP A 111 3.31 22.33 -41.22
C ASP A 111 3.11 20.85 -40.87
N PHE A 112 3.22 20.49 -39.64
CA PHE A 112 2.97 19.11 -39.21
C PHE A 112 1.53 18.69 -39.50
N LEU A 113 0.54 19.48 -39.07
CA LEU A 113 -0.88 19.16 -39.27
C LEU A 113 -1.28 19.16 -40.76
N THR A 114 -0.83 20.16 -41.56
CA THR A 114 -1.35 20.36 -42.91
C THR A 114 -0.52 19.74 -44.00
N LYS A 115 0.81 19.52 -43.78
CA LYS A 115 1.72 18.97 -44.83
C LYS A 115 2.12 17.52 -44.51
N VAL A 116 2.27 17.15 -43.24
CA VAL A 116 2.67 15.78 -42.84
C VAL A 116 1.45 14.91 -42.63
N LEU A 117 0.46 15.40 -41.87
CA LEU A 117 -0.77 14.66 -41.58
C LEU A 117 -1.88 14.93 -42.61
N GLU A 118 -1.70 15.91 -43.50
CA GLU A 118 -2.63 16.29 -44.56
C GLU A 118 -4.06 16.59 -44.01
N ILE A 119 -4.17 17.14 -42.81
CA ILE A 119 -5.45 17.55 -42.23
C ILE A 119 -6.00 18.74 -43.04
N PRO A 120 -7.26 18.70 -43.51
CA PRO A 120 -7.85 19.82 -44.27
C PRO A 120 -7.88 21.10 -43.46
N LYS A 121 -7.37 22.20 -44.01
CA LYS A 121 -7.26 23.52 -43.36
C LYS A 121 -8.61 24.04 -42.87
N ASP A 122 -9.65 23.79 -43.61
CA ASP A 122 -11.04 24.19 -43.33
C ASP A 122 -11.66 23.38 -42.15
N ARG A 123 -10.96 22.38 -41.64
CA ARG A 123 -11.33 21.64 -40.41
C ARG A 123 -10.67 22.14 -39.16
N LEU A 124 -9.72 23.06 -39.27
CA LEU A 124 -8.98 23.60 -38.13
C LEU A 124 -9.61 24.90 -37.65
N TRP A 125 -9.61 25.07 -36.30
CA TRP A 125 -10.00 26.29 -35.60
C TRP A 125 -8.89 26.62 -34.61
N VAL A 126 -8.59 27.93 -34.44
CA VAL A 126 -7.52 28.37 -33.54
C VAL A 126 -8.09 29.26 -32.44
N THR A 127 -7.63 29.07 -31.21
CA THR A 127 -7.84 30.04 -30.13
C THR A 127 -6.52 30.68 -29.72
N ILE A 128 -6.56 31.94 -29.34
CA ILE A 128 -5.42 32.70 -28.83
C ILE A 128 -5.83 33.48 -27.58
N HIS A 129 -4.85 33.79 -26.73
CA HIS A 129 -5.11 34.66 -25.57
C HIS A 129 -5.52 36.10 -26.02
N ASP A 130 -6.46 36.72 -25.32
CA ASP A 130 -7.02 38.03 -25.63
C ASP A 130 -5.95 39.11 -25.82
N SER A 131 -4.87 39.08 -25.04
CA SER A 131 -3.77 40.05 -25.11
C SER A 131 -2.64 39.65 -26.04
N ASP A 132 -2.69 38.49 -26.74
CA ASP A 132 -1.61 37.99 -27.56
C ASP A 132 -1.75 38.41 -29.05
N ASP A 133 -1.55 39.73 -29.31
CA ASP A 133 -1.61 40.26 -30.65
C ASP A 133 -0.46 39.77 -31.57
N GLU A 134 0.67 39.36 -30.99
CA GLU A 134 1.79 38.77 -31.69
C GLU A 134 1.40 37.42 -32.28
N ALA A 135 0.82 36.53 -31.49
CA ALA A 135 0.32 35.26 -31.99
C ALA A 135 -0.76 35.42 -33.07
N HIS A 136 -1.66 36.44 -32.88
CA HIS A 136 -2.66 36.76 -33.88
C HIS A 136 -2.02 37.14 -35.24
N ALA A 137 -1.03 38.06 -35.25
CA ALA A 137 -0.35 38.50 -36.48
C ALA A 137 0.37 37.32 -37.17
N ILE A 138 1.04 36.43 -36.39
CA ILE A 138 1.71 35.27 -36.96
C ILE A 138 0.69 34.33 -37.63
N TRP A 139 -0.41 34.02 -36.98
CA TRP A 139 -1.44 33.15 -37.56
C TRP A 139 -2.09 33.73 -38.80
N VAL A 140 -2.45 35.02 -38.80
CA VAL A 140 -3.19 35.66 -39.90
C VAL A 140 -2.26 36.12 -41.02
N ASP A 141 -1.16 36.85 -40.69
CA ASP A 141 -0.34 37.50 -41.71
C ASP A 141 0.76 36.59 -42.23
N GLU A 142 1.36 35.72 -41.41
CA GLU A 142 2.47 34.84 -41.84
C GLU A 142 1.98 33.46 -42.31
N ILE A 143 1.11 32.82 -41.57
CA ILE A 143 0.53 31.51 -41.90
C ILE A 143 -0.59 31.64 -42.93
N GLY A 144 -1.27 32.78 -42.98
CA GLY A 144 -2.45 33.01 -43.83
C GLY A 144 -3.67 32.24 -43.32
N PHE A 145 -3.82 32.09 -42.02
CA PHE A 145 -4.97 31.45 -41.40
C PHE A 145 -6.20 32.35 -41.53
N ASP A 146 -7.35 31.74 -41.71
CA ASP A 146 -8.63 32.45 -41.85
C ASP A 146 -9.06 33.06 -40.49
N PRO A 147 -9.10 34.40 -40.35
CA PRO A 147 -9.47 35.05 -39.09
C PRO A 147 -10.89 34.75 -38.64
N ASP A 148 -11.81 34.38 -39.53
CA ASP A 148 -13.17 33.97 -39.20
C ASP A 148 -13.24 32.60 -38.49
N ARG A 149 -12.13 31.88 -38.47
CA ARG A 149 -11.96 30.59 -37.75
C ARG A 149 -11.03 30.74 -36.55
N MET A 150 -10.93 31.91 -35.97
CA MET A 150 -10.13 32.20 -34.81
C MET A 150 -10.99 32.84 -33.70
N SER A 151 -10.77 32.39 -32.47
CA SER A 151 -11.41 32.99 -31.28
C SER A 151 -10.34 33.54 -30.34
N ARG A 152 -10.61 34.71 -29.73
CA ARG A 152 -9.83 35.26 -28.63
C ARG A 152 -10.46 34.85 -27.31
N MET A 153 -9.66 34.29 -26.39
CA MET A 153 -10.11 33.72 -25.11
C MET A 153 -9.31 34.33 -23.96
N GLY A 154 -9.89 34.32 -22.77
CA GLY A 154 -9.25 34.88 -21.59
C GLY A 154 -8.34 33.92 -20.86
N ASP A 155 -7.85 34.32 -19.68
CA ASP A 155 -6.92 33.57 -18.81
C ASP A 155 -7.41 32.18 -18.45
N LYS A 156 -8.71 31.96 -18.38
CA LYS A 156 -9.29 30.67 -18.03
C LYS A 156 -8.99 29.60 -19.09
N ASP A 157 -8.99 29.99 -20.35
CA ASP A 157 -8.93 29.05 -21.48
C ASP A 157 -7.55 29.10 -22.18
N ASN A 158 -6.98 30.29 -22.42
CA ASN A 158 -5.74 30.46 -23.17
C ASN A 158 -4.55 31.01 -22.36
N PHE A 159 -4.51 30.81 -21.03
CA PHE A 159 -3.31 31.03 -20.22
C PHE A 159 -2.98 29.78 -19.42
N TRP A 160 -1.90 29.10 -19.78
CA TRP A 160 -1.53 27.83 -19.19
C TRP A 160 -0.58 27.98 -18.01
N THR A 161 -0.83 27.19 -16.93
CA THR A 161 0.02 27.10 -15.75
C THR A 161 0.20 25.66 -15.35
N MET A 162 1.44 25.25 -15.05
CA MET A 162 1.74 23.88 -14.63
C MET A 162 1.10 23.50 -13.30
N GLY A 163 1.09 24.44 -12.37
CA GLY A 163 0.55 24.29 -11.03
C GLY A 163 0.27 25.65 -10.38
N ASP A 164 0.33 25.73 -9.09
CA ASP A 164 0.19 27.00 -8.37
C ASP A 164 1.44 27.86 -8.49
N THR A 165 2.58 27.23 -8.80
CA THR A 165 3.88 27.90 -9.01
C THR A 165 4.58 27.31 -10.23
N GLY A 166 5.48 28.06 -10.84
CA GLY A 166 6.36 27.59 -11.93
C GLY A 166 6.09 28.27 -13.27
N PRO A 167 6.75 27.80 -14.33
CA PRO A 167 6.67 28.38 -15.67
C PRO A 167 5.24 28.44 -16.20
N CYS A 168 4.85 29.56 -16.80
CA CYS A 168 3.51 29.80 -17.34
C CYS A 168 3.53 30.83 -18.47
N GLY A 169 2.43 30.93 -19.23
CA GLY A 169 2.26 31.92 -20.27
C GLY A 169 0.98 31.74 -21.09
N PRO A 170 0.72 32.72 -22.01
CA PRO A 170 -0.39 32.62 -22.94
C PRO A 170 -0.17 31.45 -23.90
N CYS A 171 -1.26 30.92 -24.45
CA CYS A 171 -1.20 29.84 -25.43
C CYS A 171 -2.09 30.07 -26.65
N SER A 172 -1.74 29.35 -27.71
CA SER A 172 -2.60 29.14 -28.86
C SER A 172 -3.05 27.69 -28.90
N GLU A 173 -4.34 27.45 -28.97
CA GLU A 173 -4.88 26.09 -29.08
C GLU A 173 -5.43 25.84 -30.48
N ILE A 174 -5.18 24.63 -30.98
CA ILE A 174 -5.65 24.20 -32.29
C ILE A 174 -6.73 23.14 -32.08
N PHE A 175 -7.90 23.41 -32.60
CA PHE A 175 -9.08 22.53 -32.55
C PHE A 175 -9.36 21.92 -33.91
N TYR A 176 -9.92 20.72 -33.89
CA TYR A 176 -10.45 20.05 -35.06
C TYR A 176 -11.98 20.05 -35.06
N ASP A 177 -12.60 20.52 -36.18
CA ASP A 177 -14.04 20.47 -36.40
C ASP A 177 -14.44 19.12 -37.02
N HIS A 178 -15.06 18.26 -36.19
CA HIS A 178 -15.59 16.97 -36.64
C HIS A 178 -16.76 17.12 -37.66
N GLY A 179 -17.33 18.33 -37.77
CA GLY A 179 -18.42 18.65 -38.69
C GLY A 179 -19.78 18.69 -38.06
N ALA A 180 -20.75 19.21 -38.79
CA ALA A 180 -22.09 19.52 -38.33
C ALA A 180 -22.96 18.31 -37.90
N HIS A 181 -22.47 17.09 -38.15
CA HIS A 181 -23.13 15.88 -37.67
C HIS A 181 -22.85 15.57 -36.21
N VAL A 182 -21.82 16.20 -35.60
CA VAL A 182 -21.50 16.14 -34.19
C VAL A 182 -22.05 17.40 -33.51
N PRO A 183 -22.76 17.30 -32.40
CA PRO A 183 -23.26 18.48 -31.67
C PRO A 183 -22.10 19.31 -31.11
N GLY A 184 -22.25 20.65 -31.12
CA GLY A 184 -21.30 21.60 -30.55
C GLY A 184 -21.11 22.83 -31.44
N GLY A 185 -20.55 23.88 -30.83
CA GLY A 185 -20.20 25.15 -31.46
C GLY A 185 -18.71 25.42 -31.43
N PRO A 186 -18.20 26.43 -32.17
CA PRO A 186 -16.81 26.80 -32.13
C PRO A 186 -16.40 27.33 -30.74
N PRO A 187 -15.09 27.25 -30.36
CA PRO A 187 -14.58 27.78 -29.11
C PRO A 187 -15.03 29.24 -28.84
N GLY A 188 -15.54 29.48 -27.61
CA GLY A 188 -16.14 30.75 -27.19
C GLY A 188 -17.64 30.88 -27.47
N SER A 189 -18.29 29.87 -28.05
CA SER A 189 -19.76 29.82 -28.20
C SER A 189 -20.43 29.18 -26.98
N ALA A 190 -21.77 29.25 -26.90
CA ALA A 190 -22.53 28.69 -25.77
C ALA A 190 -22.44 27.14 -25.66
N ASP A 191 -22.12 26.47 -26.76
CA ASP A 191 -22.07 25.00 -26.86
C ASP A 191 -20.63 24.51 -27.19
N ASP A 192 -19.60 25.24 -26.76
CA ASP A 192 -18.19 24.96 -27.05
C ASP A 192 -17.63 23.80 -26.20
N ASP A 193 -18.30 23.43 -25.13
CA ASP A 193 -17.97 22.28 -24.28
C ASP A 193 -18.35 20.93 -24.87
N LEU A 194 -19.14 20.91 -25.97
CA LEU A 194 -19.57 19.70 -26.66
C LEU A 194 -18.48 19.14 -27.58
N ASP A 195 -18.72 17.96 -28.18
CA ASP A 195 -17.70 17.13 -28.81
C ASP A 195 -17.37 17.47 -30.29
N ARG A 196 -17.97 18.52 -30.87
CA ARG A 196 -17.72 18.86 -32.29
C ARG A 196 -16.34 19.48 -32.52
N PHE A 197 -15.97 20.46 -31.71
CA PHE A 197 -14.65 21.11 -31.79
C PHE A 197 -13.78 20.54 -30.66
N VAL A 198 -12.82 19.71 -31.05
CA VAL A 198 -11.94 19.07 -30.06
C VAL A 198 -10.55 19.68 -30.17
N GLU A 199 -10.04 20.23 -29.04
CA GLU A 199 -8.65 20.64 -28.93
C GLU A 199 -7.75 19.46 -29.19
N ILE A 200 -6.89 19.59 -30.23
CA ILE A 200 -5.90 18.57 -30.60
C ILE A 200 -4.49 18.94 -30.22
N TRP A 201 -4.18 20.25 -30.12
CA TRP A 201 -2.83 20.73 -29.80
C TRP A 201 -2.89 22.04 -29.04
N ASN A 202 -2.12 22.15 -27.97
CA ASN A 202 -1.90 23.39 -27.22
C ASN A 202 -0.44 23.83 -27.39
N LEU A 203 -0.22 25.08 -27.84
CA LEU A 203 1.08 25.73 -28.02
C LEU A 203 1.24 26.78 -26.90
N VAL A 204 1.97 26.45 -25.84
CA VAL A 204 2.19 27.35 -24.71
C VAL A 204 3.46 28.17 -24.90
N PHE A 205 3.31 29.48 -24.85
CA PHE A 205 4.41 30.46 -24.96
C PHE A 205 4.85 30.88 -23.55
N THR A 206 5.69 30.05 -22.97
CA THR A 206 6.15 30.21 -21.59
C THR A 206 7.07 31.41 -21.47
N GLN A 207 6.55 32.46 -20.82
CA GLN A 207 7.22 33.76 -20.68
C GLN A 207 7.45 34.16 -19.24
N TYR A 208 6.73 33.55 -18.32
CA TYR A 208 6.70 33.93 -16.90
C TYR A 208 6.97 32.76 -15.98
N ASP A 209 7.50 33.04 -14.80
CA ASP A 209 7.54 32.16 -13.66
C ASP A 209 6.56 32.69 -12.60
N ARG A 210 5.65 31.85 -12.14
CA ARG A 210 4.63 32.19 -11.16
C ARG A 210 5.08 31.76 -9.77
N SER A 211 5.17 32.72 -8.85
CA SER A 211 5.44 32.46 -7.44
C SER A 211 4.18 32.07 -6.65
N ALA A 212 4.35 31.59 -5.39
CA ALA A 212 3.26 31.12 -4.54
C ALA A 212 2.22 32.19 -4.17
N ASP A 213 2.59 33.47 -4.21
CA ASP A 213 1.69 34.61 -4.02
C ASP A 213 0.95 35.04 -5.30
N GLY A 214 1.18 34.32 -6.43
CA GLY A 214 0.58 34.58 -7.72
C GLY A 214 1.31 35.63 -8.57
N THR A 215 2.44 36.18 -8.11
CA THR A 215 3.24 37.16 -8.86
C THR A 215 3.89 36.50 -10.08
N LEU A 216 3.77 37.15 -11.25
CA LEU A 216 4.38 36.71 -12.52
C LEU A 216 5.71 37.44 -12.71
N THR A 217 6.81 36.70 -12.74
CA THR A 217 8.15 37.20 -13.03
C THR A 217 8.57 36.75 -14.44
N PRO A 218 9.03 37.65 -15.35
CA PRO A 218 9.53 37.22 -16.65
C PRO A 218 10.66 36.21 -16.53
N LEU A 219 10.61 35.13 -17.34
CA LEU A 219 11.71 34.16 -17.46
C LEU A 219 12.95 34.84 -18.05
N PRO A 220 14.17 34.33 -17.80
CA PRO A 220 15.40 34.82 -18.41
C PRO A 220 15.42 34.80 -19.94
N GLY A 221 14.65 33.90 -20.53
CA GLY A 221 14.42 33.81 -21.97
C GLY A 221 13.07 33.14 -22.26
N PRO A 222 12.39 33.49 -23.33
CA PRO A 222 11.11 32.91 -23.71
C PRO A 222 11.30 31.46 -24.16
N CYS A 223 10.40 30.59 -23.73
CA CYS A 223 10.42 29.16 -24.03
C CYS A 223 9.11 28.72 -24.68
N VAL A 224 9.15 27.56 -25.33
CA VAL A 224 7.96 26.93 -25.90
C VAL A 224 7.74 25.58 -25.26
N ASP A 225 6.54 25.37 -24.75
CA ASP A 225 6.00 24.09 -24.35
C ASP A 225 4.80 23.77 -25.22
N THR A 226 4.73 22.55 -25.76
CA THR A 226 3.55 22.15 -26.51
C THR A 226 3.03 20.80 -26.06
N GLY A 227 1.72 20.62 -26.17
CA GLY A 227 1.07 19.37 -25.79
C GLY A 227 -0.03 18.99 -26.78
N MET A 228 0.18 17.89 -27.52
CA MET A 228 -0.79 17.31 -28.46
C MET A 228 -1.19 15.93 -27.97
N GLY A 229 -2.48 15.71 -27.69
CA GLY A 229 -2.96 14.41 -27.26
C GLY A 229 -2.91 13.38 -28.38
N LEU A 230 -2.12 12.31 -28.24
CA LEU A 230 -2.02 11.26 -29.26
C LEU A 230 -3.39 10.63 -29.52
N GLU A 231 -4.17 10.35 -28.48
CA GLU A 231 -5.50 9.72 -28.57
C GLU A 231 -6.49 10.59 -29.36
N ARG A 232 -6.46 11.91 -29.13
CA ARG A 232 -7.29 12.88 -29.86
C ARG A 232 -6.89 12.94 -31.33
N LEU A 233 -5.59 13.02 -31.61
CA LEU A 233 -5.07 13.06 -32.98
C LEU A 233 -5.32 11.73 -33.71
N ALA A 234 -5.21 10.60 -33.04
CA ALA A 234 -5.54 9.29 -33.59
C ALA A 234 -7.01 9.23 -34.03
N ALA A 235 -7.93 9.76 -33.22
CA ALA A 235 -9.36 9.84 -33.59
C ALA A 235 -9.58 10.65 -34.89
N VAL A 236 -8.92 11.81 -35.00
CA VAL A 236 -8.96 12.63 -36.23
C VAL A 236 -8.43 11.87 -37.42
N MET A 237 -7.24 11.26 -37.32
CA MET A 237 -6.58 10.56 -38.45
C MET A 237 -7.31 9.27 -38.84
N GLN A 238 -8.00 8.61 -37.90
CA GLN A 238 -8.82 7.42 -38.15
C GLN A 238 -10.28 7.76 -38.49
N LYS A 239 -10.61 9.06 -38.57
CA LYS A 239 -11.93 9.60 -38.97
C LYS A 239 -13.06 9.12 -38.04
N VAL A 240 -12.77 9.01 -36.78
CA VAL A 240 -13.75 8.78 -35.70
C VAL A 240 -13.81 10.00 -34.78
N HIS A 241 -14.92 10.23 -34.10
CA HIS A 241 -15.01 11.37 -33.17
C HIS A 241 -14.74 10.99 -31.71
N ASN A 242 -14.77 9.69 -31.42
CA ASN A 242 -14.59 9.18 -30.07
C ASN A 242 -13.22 8.49 -29.98
N ASN A 243 -12.38 8.92 -29.05
CA ASN A 243 -11.05 8.34 -28.85
C ASN A 243 -11.10 6.83 -28.59
N TYR A 244 -12.17 6.34 -27.96
CA TYR A 244 -12.36 4.91 -27.69
C TYR A 244 -12.65 4.07 -28.93
N ASP A 245 -12.91 4.68 -30.07
CA ASP A 245 -13.11 3.99 -31.35
C ASP A 245 -11.81 3.81 -32.15
N THR A 246 -10.67 4.27 -31.60
CA THR A 246 -9.34 4.17 -32.23
C THR A 246 -8.70 2.79 -32.01
N ASP A 247 -7.61 2.56 -32.73
CA ASP A 247 -6.76 1.38 -32.64
C ASP A 247 -6.18 1.16 -31.24
N LEU A 248 -5.98 2.22 -30.45
CA LEU A 248 -5.48 2.15 -29.07
C LEU A 248 -6.48 1.48 -28.09
N PHE A 249 -7.76 1.57 -28.35
CA PHE A 249 -8.79 1.14 -27.40
C PHE A 249 -9.63 -0.04 -27.91
N GLN A 250 -9.89 -0.11 -29.22
CA GLN A 250 -10.82 -1.10 -29.77
C GLN A 250 -10.40 -2.56 -29.51
N PRO A 251 -9.11 -2.97 -29.59
CA PRO A 251 -8.71 -4.32 -29.24
C PRO A 251 -9.04 -4.65 -27.77
N ILE A 252 -8.74 -3.70 -26.86
CA ILE A 252 -8.97 -3.87 -25.43
C ILE A 252 -10.46 -3.95 -25.11
N ILE A 253 -11.29 -3.06 -25.70
CA ILE A 253 -12.73 -3.02 -25.51
C ILE A 253 -13.38 -4.33 -25.98
N ARG A 254 -13.00 -4.84 -27.16
CA ARG A 254 -13.51 -6.11 -27.69
C ARG A 254 -13.15 -7.27 -26.77
N ARG A 255 -11.88 -7.34 -26.34
CA ARG A 255 -11.43 -8.40 -25.45
C ARG A 255 -12.09 -8.31 -24.07
N ALA A 256 -12.27 -7.09 -23.54
CA ALA A 256 -12.99 -6.89 -22.29
C ALA A 256 -14.46 -7.35 -22.42
N ALA A 257 -15.14 -6.98 -23.52
CA ALA A 257 -16.53 -7.43 -23.78
C ALA A 257 -16.66 -8.95 -23.81
N GLU A 258 -15.72 -9.64 -24.50
CA GLU A 258 -15.67 -11.10 -24.54
C GLU A 258 -15.52 -11.72 -23.15
N VAL A 259 -14.53 -11.23 -22.37
CA VAL A 259 -14.20 -11.82 -21.06
C VAL A 259 -15.29 -11.58 -20.02
N VAL A 260 -15.94 -10.40 -20.03
CA VAL A 260 -17.05 -10.10 -19.10
C VAL A 260 -18.42 -10.57 -19.62
N GLY A 261 -18.50 -11.05 -20.87
CA GLY A 261 -19.75 -11.53 -21.50
C GLY A 261 -20.71 -10.43 -21.93
N CYS A 262 -20.22 -9.19 -22.15
CA CYS A 262 -21.02 -8.06 -22.59
C CYS A 262 -21.33 -8.15 -24.09
N GLN A 263 -22.60 -8.09 -24.49
CA GLN A 263 -23.02 -8.17 -25.88
C GLN A 263 -22.96 -6.83 -26.63
N ASP A 264 -22.92 -5.72 -25.90
CA ASP A 264 -22.83 -4.37 -26.45
C ASP A 264 -21.40 -3.81 -26.29
N PRO A 265 -20.55 -3.83 -27.31
CA PRO A 265 -19.19 -3.29 -27.22
C PRO A 265 -19.14 -1.77 -27.10
N SER A 266 -20.26 -1.05 -27.29
CA SER A 266 -20.34 0.41 -27.10
C SER A 266 -20.62 0.81 -25.64
N HIS A 267 -20.86 -0.15 -24.77
CA HIS A 267 -21.25 0.11 -23.37
C HIS A 267 -20.19 0.96 -22.62
N PRO A 268 -20.57 2.06 -21.94
CA PRO A 268 -19.64 2.97 -21.26
C PRO A 268 -18.68 2.28 -20.27
N SER A 269 -19.13 1.24 -19.58
CA SER A 269 -18.30 0.46 -18.66
C SER A 269 -17.08 -0.18 -19.33
N LEU A 270 -17.16 -0.58 -20.60
CA LEU A 270 -16.05 -1.15 -21.35
C LEU A 270 -14.97 -0.09 -21.65
N LYS A 271 -15.40 1.16 -21.89
CA LYS A 271 -14.47 2.29 -22.05
C LYS A 271 -13.71 2.57 -20.77
N VAL A 272 -14.41 2.53 -19.61
CA VAL A 272 -13.77 2.66 -18.29
C VAL A 272 -12.76 1.55 -18.05
N ILE A 273 -13.11 0.30 -18.35
CA ILE A 273 -12.20 -0.86 -18.19
C ILE A 273 -10.95 -0.67 -19.05
N ALA A 274 -11.10 -0.28 -20.31
CA ALA A 274 -9.98 -0.10 -21.25
C ALA A 274 -9.04 1.04 -20.83
N ASP A 275 -9.59 2.20 -20.45
CA ASP A 275 -8.80 3.33 -19.93
C ASP A 275 -8.03 2.96 -18.66
N HIS A 276 -8.72 2.36 -17.71
CA HIS A 276 -8.15 2.03 -16.40
C HIS A 276 -7.14 0.88 -16.47
N LEU A 277 -7.24 0.00 -17.47
CA LEU A 277 -6.22 -1.00 -17.74
C LEU A 277 -4.91 -0.33 -18.14
N ARG A 278 -4.96 0.63 -19.08
CA ARG A 278 -3.78 1.40 -19.52
C ARG A 278 -3.12 2.09 -18.31
N SER A 279 -3.91 2.83 -17.53
CA SER A 279 -3.41 3.53 -16.34
C SER A 279 -2.76 2.59 -15.33
N SER A 280 -3.42 1.46 -15.02
CA SER A 280 -2.94 0.50 -14.02
C SER A 280 -1.63 -0.16 -14.46
N VAL A 281 -1.56 -0.62 -15.71
CA VAL A 281 -0.38 -1.31 -16.26
C VAL A 281 0.83 -0.38 -16.29
N PHE A 282 0.67 0.85 -16.76
CA PHE A 282 1.78 1.80 -16.81
C PHE A 282 2.23 2.28 -15.43
N LEU A 283 1.30 2.49 -14.50
CA LEU A 283 1.65 2.85 -13.11
C LEU A 283 2.41 1.73 -12.41
N ILE A 284 1.99 0.46 -12.58
CA ILE A 284 2.73 -0.69 -12.01
C ILE A 284 4.12 -0.80 -12.65
N SER A 285 4.21 -0.64 -13.96
CA SER A 285 5.50 -0.66 -14.67
C SER A 285 6.48 0.39 -14.14
N ASP A 286 5.98 1.55 -13.70
CA ASP A 286 6.75 2.63 -13.09
C ASP A 286 6.88 2.48 -11.55
N GLY A 287 6.58 1.29 -10.98
CA GLY A 287 6.82 0.93 -9.59
C GLY A 287 5.76 1.38 -8.60
N VAL A 288 4.60 1.88 -9.06
CA VAL A 288 3.48 2.20 -8.18
C VAL A 288 2.73 0.92 -7.83
N LEU A 289 2.59 0.63 -6.53
CA LEU A 289 1.83 -0.51 -6.03
C LEU A 289 0.51 -0.06 -5.39
N PRO A 290 -0.58 -0.86 -5.49
CA PRO A 290 -1.83 -0.55 -4.80
C PRO A 290 -1.61 -0.43 -3.29
N SER A 291 -1.99 0.71 -2.71
CA SER A 291 -1.86 0.98 -1.27
C SER A 291 -3.06 1.77 -0.73
N ASN A 292 -3.04 2.09 0.57
CA ASN A 292 -4.11 2.87 1.21
C ASN A 292 -3.84 4.38 1.21
N GLU A 293 -2.67 4.82 0.76
CA GLU A 293 -2.24 6.21 0.83
C GLU A 293 -1.49 6.64 -0.44
N GLY A 294 -1.44 7.94 -0.68
CA GLY A 294 -0.65 8.55 -1.73
C GLY A 294 -0.96 8.03 -3.14
N ARG A 295 0.06 7.86 -3.96
CA ARG A 295 -0.03 7.40 -5.36
C ARG A 295 -0.67 6.02 -5.50
N GLY A 296 -0.32 5.10 -4.58
CA GLY A 296 -0.87 3.75 -4.58
C GLY A 296 -2.38 3.70 -4.26
N TYR A 297 -2.89 4.64 -3.48
CA TYR A 297 -4.33 4.79 -3.24
C TYR A 297 -5.06 5.21 -4.53
N VAL A 298 -4.53 6.20 -5.26
CA VAL A 298 -5.13 6.63 -6.53
C VAL A 298 -5.14 5.49 -7.54
N MET A 299 -4.04 4.76 -7.66
CA MET A 299 -3.97 3.58 -8.53
C MET A 299 -4.98 2.50 -8.12
N ARG A 300 -5.06 2.16 -6.84
CA ARG A 300 -6.05 1.21 -6.31
C ARG A 300 -7.49 1.64 -6.63
N ARG A 301 -7.79 2.93 -6.51
CA ARG A 301 -9.07 3.53 -6.86
C ARG A 301 -9.42 3.30 -8.33
N ILE A 302 -8.48 3.56 -9.24
CA ILE A 302 -8.62 3.33 -10.68
C ILE A 302 -8.91 1.85 -10.95
N MET A 303 -8.12 0.93 -10.40
CA MET A 303 -8.33 -0.51 -10.58
C MET A 303 -9.70 -0.94 -10.07
N ARG A 304 -10.09 -0.55 -8.85
CA ARG A 304 -11.37 -0.95 -8.25
C ARG A 304 -12.57 -0.40 -9.01
N ARG A 305 -12.42 0.78 -9.62
CA ARG A 305 -13.46 1.34 -10.50
C ARG A 305 -13.64 0.46 -11.74
N ALA A 306 -12.58 0.02 -12.39
CA ALA A 306 -12.66 -0.93 -13.50
C ALA A 306 -13.29 -2.27 -13.10
N LEU A 307 -12.86 -2.82 -11.97
CA LEU A 307 -13.37 -4.09 -11.43
C LEU A 307 -14.88 -4.01 -11.13
N ARG A 308 -15.34 -2.92 -10.54
CA ARG A 308 -16.77 -2.68 -10.31
C ARG A 308 -17.55 -2.62 -11.61
N HIS A 309 -17.02 -1.93 -12.65
CA HIS A 309 -17.67 -1.87 -13.96
C HIS A 309 -17.77 -3.25 -14.62
N GLY A 310 -16.71 -4.08 -14.53
CA GLY A 310 -16.75 -5.47 -14.99
C GLY A 310 -17.77 -6.32 -14.24
N HIS A 311 -17.84 -6.20 -12.92
CA HIS A 311 -18.85 -6.86 -12.10
C HIS A 311 -20.28 -6.44 -12.48
N ALA A 312 -20.51 -5.15 -12.72
CA ALA A 312 -21.80 -4.63 -13.18
C ALA A 312 -22.20 -5.17 -14.55
N LEU A 313 -21.26 -5.51 -15.42
CA LEU A 313 -21.49 -6.18 -16.71
C LEU A 313 -21.68 -7.71 -16.58
N GLY A 314 -21.49 -8.28 -15.38
CA GLY A 314 -21.75 -9.68 -15.09
C GLY A 314 -20.52 -10.56 -14.93
N ALA A 315 -19.31 -10.02 -14.88
CA ALA A 315 -18.09 -10.76 -14.58
C ALA A 315 -18.19 -11.42 -13.20
N LYS A 316 -18.00 -12.75 -13.14
CA LYS A 316 -18.05 -13.55 -11.91
C LYS A 316 -16.66 -14.00 -11.45
N GLU A 317 -15.75 -14.12 -12.38
CA GLU A 317 -14.37 -14.52 -12.16
C GLU A 317 -13.45 -13.33 -12.39
N PRO A 318 -12.23 -13.35 -11.86
CA PRO A 318 -11.20 -12.36 -12.18
C PRO A 318 -11.00 -12.24 -13.69
N PHE A 319 -11.08 -11.03 -14.22
CA PHE A 319 -11.05 -10.75 -15.67
C PHE A 319 -10.02 -9.71 -16.07
N PHE A 320 -9.67 -8.79 -15.16
CA PHE A 320 -8.89 -7.60 -15.50
C PHE A 320 -7.44 -7.95 -15.82
N HIS A 321 -6.85 -8.87 -15.04
CA HIS A 321 -5.49 -9.39 -15.30
C HIS A 321 -5.38 -10.10 -16.66
N VAL A 322 -6.45 -10.74 -17.16
CA VAL A 322 -6.46 -11.43 -18.46
C VAL A 322 -6.30 -10.46 -19.64
N LEU A 323 -6.56 -9.16 -19.40
CA LEU A 323 -6.41 -8.10 -20.40
C LEU A 323 -4.98 -7.56 -20.47
N VAL A 324 -4.14 -7.79 -19.45
CA VAL A 324 -2.77 -7.27 -19.36
C VAL A 324 -1.88 -7.72 -20.53
N PRO A 325 -1.84 -9.02 -20.92
CA PRO A 325 -1.01 -9.47 -22.04
C PRO A 325 -1.36 -8.77 -23.35
N LEU A 326 -2.65 -8.55 -23.62
CA LEU A 326 -3.08 -7.83 -24.82
C LEU A 326 -2.57 -6.39 -24.87
N LEU A 327 -2.67 -5.67 -23.74
CA LEU A 327 -2.16 -4.30 -23.68
C LEU A 327 -0.63 -4.25 -23.91
N ILE A 328 0.10 -5.24 -23.38
CA ILE A 328 1.55 -5.36 -23.58
C ILE A 328 1.88 -5.66 -25.05
N GLU A 329 1.07 -6.48 -25.72
CA GLU A 329 1.20 -6.72 -27.17
C GLU A 329 1.00 -5.42 -27.98
N GLU A 330 -0.04 -4.64 -27.65
CA GLU A 330 -0.38 -3.39 -28.37
C GLU A 330 0.63 -2.26 -28.12
N MET A 331 1.15 -2.11 -26.90
CA MET A 331 1.97 -0.97 -26.52
C MET A 331 3.44 -1.31 -26.23
N GLY A 332 3.82 -2.58 -26.15
CA GLY A 332 5.18 -3.01 -25.79
C GLY A 332 6.25 -2.62 -26.79
N ALA A 333 5.91 -2.46 -28.08
CA ALA A 333 6.84 -1.97 -29.11
C ALA A 333 7.26 -0.51 -28.85
N ALA A 334 6.34 0.33 -28.37
CA ALA A 334 6.62 1.71 -28.00
C ALA A 334 7.25 1.82 -26.61
N TYR A 335 6.92 0.88 -25.72
CA TYR A 335 7.33 0.88 -24.30
C TYR A 335 7.89 -0.48 -23.88
N PRO A 336 9.15 -0.79 -24.22
CA PRO A 336 9.77 -2.11 -23.97
C PRO A 336 9.82 -2.52 -22.49
N MET A 337 9.71 -1.54 -21.56
CA MET A 337 9.63 -1.81 -20.13
C MET A 337 8.40 -2.68 -19.77
N LEU A 338 7.27 -2.52 -20.48
CA LEU A 338 6.07 -3.32 -20.23
C LEU A 338 6.33 -4.81 -20.48
N VAL A 339 7.13 -5.13 -21.49
CA VAL A 339 7.50 -6.52 -21.82
C VAL A 339 8.38 -7.12 -20.72
N LYS A 340 9.31 -6.33 -20.16
CA LYS A 340 10.22 -6.77 -19.09
C LYS A 340 9.49 -7.03 -17.78
N THR A 341 8.41 -6.29 -17.50
CA THR A 341 7.67 -6.33 -16.24
C THR A 341 6.33 -7.06 -16.36
N ALA A 342 6.07 -7.75 -17.49
CA ALA A 342 4.78 -8.37 -17.82
C ALA A 342 4.23 -9.27 -16.72
N ASP A 343 5.02 -10.27 -16.30
CA ASP A 343 4.61 -11.27 -15.28
C ASP A 343 4.31 -10.59 -13.93
N GLN A 344 5.10 -9.58 -13.58
CA GLN A 344 4.92 -8.83 -12.34
C GLN A 344 3.62 -8.02 -12.39
N ILE A 345 3.34 -7.33 -13.50
CA ILE A 345 2.11 -6.54 -13.68
C ILE A 345 0.90 -7.44 -13.55
N GLU A 346 0.88 -8.58 -14.24
CA GLU A 346 -0.25 -9.54 -14.21
C GLU A 346 -0.50 -10.05 -12.79
N ARG A 347 0.55 -10.44 -12.05
CA ARG A 347 0.45 -10.90 -10.65
C ARG A 347 -0.11 -9.83 -9.72
N ILE A 348 0.34 -8.58 -9.84
CA ILE A 348 -0.15 -7.47 -9.00
C ILE A 348 -1.63 -7.20 -9.28
N VAL A 349 -2.00 -7.15 -10.57
CA VAL A 349 -3.39 -6.93 -11.01
C VAL A 349 -4.28 -8.05 -10.49
N LEU A 350 -3.91 -9.33 -10.72
CA LEU A 350 -4.67 -10.49 -10.26
C LEU A 350 -4.86 -10.48 -8.73
N LYS A 351 -3.83 -10.13 -7.98
CA LYS A 351 -3.91 -10.06 -6.52
C LYS A 351 -4.90 -9.01 -6.04
N GLU A 352 -4.80 -7.76 -6.54
CA GLU A 352 -5.71 -6.68 -6.12
C GLU A 352 -7.16 -7.01 -6.55
N GLU A 353 -7.34 -7.59 -7.74
CA GLU A 353 -8.62 -8.04 -8.27
C GLU A 353 -9.23 -9.11 -7.36
N THR A 354 -8.49 -10.17 -7.04
CA THR A 354 -8.94 -11.26 -6.17
C THR A 354 -9.30 -10.75 -4.78
N GLN A 355 -8.46 -9.88 -4.22
CA GLN A 355 -8.70 -9.31 -2.89
C GLN A 355 -9.94 -8.40 -2.87
N PHE A 356 -10.16 -7.61 -3.91
CA PHE A 356 -11.33 -6.75 -3.99
C PHE A 356 -12.63 -7.55 -4.24
N ALA A 357 -12.58 -8.61 -5.04
CA ALA A 357 -13.72 -9.48 -5.29
C ALA A 357 -14.31 -10.07 -3.98
N LEU A 358 -13.45 -10.43 -3.00
CA LEU A 358 -13.88 -10.93 -1.70
C LEU A 358 -14.74 -9.93 -0.90
N THR A 359 -14.54 -8.63 -1.10
CA THR A 359 -15.22 -7.57 -0.35
C THR A 359 -16.29 -6.85 -1.16
N LEU A 360 -16.22 -6.94 -2.49
CA LEU A 360 -17.13 -6.23 -3.41
C LEU A 360 -18.59 -6.62 -3.20
N ASP A 361 -18.89 -7.92 -3.19
CA ASP A 361 -20.25 -8.43 -3.00
C ASP A 361 -20.85 -8.04 -1.65
N GLN A 362 -20.04 -8.04 -0.60
CA GLN A 362 -20.49 -7.65 0.73
C GLN A 362 -20.71 -6.14 0.82
N GLY A 363 -19.78 -5.35 0.24
CA GLY A 363 -19.91 -3.91 0.16
C GLY A 363 -21.13 -3.46 -0.62
N MET A 364 -21.38 -4.07 -1.78
CA MET A 364 -22.57 -3.79 -2.59
C MET A 364 -23.86 -4.11 -1.85
N ARG A 365 -23.93 -5.25 -1.14
CA ARG A 365 -25.11 -5.59 -0.32
C ARG A 365 -25.36 -4.59 0.79
N LEU A 366 -24.30 -4.19 1.51
CA LEU A 366 -24.41 -3.16 2.56
C LEU A 366 -24.90 -1.84 2.00
N LEU A 367 -24.38 -1.43 0.83
CA LEU A 367 -24.84 -0.21 0.16
C LEU A 367 -26.29 -0.31 -0.28
N ASP A 368 -26.69 -1.43 -0.87
CA ASP A 368 -28.06 -1.68 -1.30
C ASP A 368 -29.07 -1.69 -0.13
N GLU A 369 -28.66 -2.27 1.02
CA GLU A 369 -29.47 -2.23 2.25
C GLU A 369 -29.59 -0.80 2.77
N ALA A 370 -28.46 -0.07 2.86
CA ALA A 370 -28.48 1.32 3.31
C ALA A 370 -29.32 2.23 2.40
N ILE A 371 -29.28 2.02 1.08
CA ILE A 371 -30.11 2.77 0.13
C ILE A 371 -31.61 2.49 0.29
N LYS A 372 -32.01 1.25 0.59
CA LYS A 372 -33.42 0.90 0.84
C LYS A 372 -34.01 1.59 2.08
N ASP A 373 -33.16 1.82 3.08
CA ASP A 373 -33.57 2.41 4.35
C ASP A 373 -33.49 3.95 4.36
N LEU A 374 -33.09 4.58 3.23
CA LEU A 374 -32.99 6.05 3.14
C LEU A 374 -34.35 6.70 3.20
N SER A 375 -34.46 7.72 4.04
CA SER A 375 -35.62 8.61 4.09
C SER A 375 -35.51 9.83 3.16
N ASP A 376 -34.28 10.09 2.69
CA ASP A 376 -33.94 11.16 1.75
C ASP A 376 -32.99 10.64 0.66
N SER A 377 -32.54 11.50 -0.24
CA SER A 377 -31.64 11.12 -1.34
C SER A 377 -30.15 11.19 -0.99
N VAL A 378 -29.78 11.17 0.31
CA VAL A 378 -28.40 11.33 0.78
C VAL A 378 -27.91 10.07 1.48
N ILE A 379 -26.81 9.48 1.01
CA ILE A 379 -26.16 8.34 1.68
C ILE A 379 -25.40 8.85 2.90
N PRO A 380 -25.66 8.33 4.12
CA PRO A 380 -25.01 8.82 5.35
C PRO A 380 -23.51 8.61 5.37
N GLY A 381 -22.76 9.58 5.91
CA GLY A 381 -21.30 9.55 6.02
C GLY A 381 -20.75 8.33 6.78
N GLY A 382 -21.47 7.85 7.80
CA GLY A 382 -21.10 6.62 8.52
C GLY A 382 -21.19 5.34 7.67
N VAL A 383 -22.11 5.28 6.70
CA VAL A 383 -22.18 4.17 5.73
C VAL A 383 -21.00 4.23 4.78
N ILE A 384 -20.70 5.42 4.24
CA ILE A 384 -19.55 5.66 3.36
C ILE A 384 -18.25 5.27 4.06
N PHE A 385 -18.08 5.70 5.32
CA PHE A 385 -16.91 5.36 6.14
C PHE A 385 -16.78 3.84 6.36
N LYS A 386 -17.86 3.15 6.67
CA LYS A 386 -17.85 1.69 6.86
C LYS A 386 -17.49 0.95 5.58
N LEU A 387 -18.00 1.41 4.44
CA LEU A 387 -17.63 0.88 3.12
C LEU A 387 -16.14 1.09 2.85
N TYR A 388 -15.62 2.27 3.15
CA TYR A 388 -14.20 2.63 2.97
C TYR A 388 -13.28 1.82 3.88
N ASP A 389 -13.51 1.87 5.18
CA ASP A 389 -12.60 1.33 6.21
C ASP A 389 -12.63 -0.21 6.27
N THR A 390 -13.81 -0.82 6.18
CA THR A 390 -13.99 -2.26 6.38
C THR A 390 -13.95 -3.06 5.08
N TYR A 391 -14.57 -2.52 4.01
CA TYR A 391 -14.70 -3.24 2.74
C TYR A 391 -13.75 -2.72 1.65
N GLY A 392 -12.98 -1.69 1.95
CA GLY A 392 -12.04 -1.10 1.01
C GLY A 392 -12.71 -0.49 -0.22
N PHE A 393 -13.96 -0.02 -0.06
CA PHE A 393 -14.68 0.73 -1.08
C PHE A 393 -14.24 2.19 -1.03
N PRO A 394 -13.56 2.71 -2.03
CA PRO A 394 -13.25 4.15 -2.09
C PRO A 394 -14.53 4.99 -2.03
N ALA A 395 -14.48 6.14 -1.35
CA ALA A 395 -15.67 6.99 -1.18
C ALA A 395 -16.25 7.49 -2.51
N ASP A 396 -15.37 7.79 -3.49
CA ASP A 396 -15.75 8.18 -4.85
C ASP A 396 -16.39 7.04 -5.63
N LEU A 397 -16.01 5.78 -5.39
CA LEU A 397 -16.72 4.63 -5.97
C LEU A 397 -18.17 4.55 -5.43
N THR A 398 -18.36 4.83 -4.13
CA THR A 398 -19.70 4.99 -3.54
C THR A 398 -20.43 6.17 -4.18
N GLY A 399 -19.71 7.27 -4.47
CA GLY A 399 -20.22 8.44 -5.18
C GLY A 399 -20.68 8.15 -6.61
N ASP A 400 -19.91 7.37 -7.36
CA ASP A 400 -20.31 6.94 -8.72
C ASP A 400 -21.60 6.13 -8.69
N ILE A 401 -21.71 5.16 -7.77
CA ILE A 401 -22.92 4.36 -7.60
C ILE A 401 -24.12 5.22 -7.16
N ALA A 402 -23.88 6.18 -6.26
CA ALA A 402 -24.90 7.12 -5.82
C ALA A 402 -25.43 7.96 -7.00
N ARG A 403 -24.54 8.52 -7.81
CA ARG A 403 -24.86 9.33 -8.99
C ARG A 403 -25.67 8.53 -10.03
N GLU A 404 -25.27 7.28 -10.31
CA GLU A 404 -26.01 6.38 -11.20
C GLU A 404 -27.47 6.12 -10.73
N ARG A 405 -27.70 6.22 -9.41
CA ARG A 405 -29.01 6.01 -8.77
C ARG A 405 -29.72 7.29 -8.41
N GLY A 406 -29.22 8.46 -8.81
CA GLY A 406 -29.81 9.77 -8.51
C GLY A 406 -29.69 10.17 -7.03
N LEU A 407 -28.69 9.66 -6.31
CA LEU A 407 -28.40 9.93 -4.89
C LEU A 407 -27.17 10.82 -4.75
N THR A 408 -27.00 11.43 -3.56
CA THR A 408 -25.83 12.22 -3.16
C THR A 408 -25.18 11.63 -1.91
N LEU A 409 -23.96 12.10 -1.58
CA LEU A 409 -23.21 11.67 -0.41
C LEU A 409 -23.20 12.71 0.70
N ASP A 410 -23.23 12.28 1.96
CA ASP A 410 -22.89 13.08 3.13
C ASP A 410 -21.34 13.10 3.31
N GLU A 411 -20.67 13.94 2.51
CA GLU A 411 -19.21 14.09 2.55
C GLU A 411 -18.70 14.58 3.91
N LYS A 412 -19.44 15.51 4.55
CA LYS A 412 -19.05 16.05 5.86
C LYS A 412 -19.09 15.00 6.96
N GLY A 413 -20.13 14.16 6.98
CA GLY A 413 -20.19 13.03 7.91
C GLY A 413 -19.10 11.99 7.66
N PHE A 414 -18.72 11.77 6.42
CA PHE A 414 -17.58 10.92 6.08
C PHE A 414 -16.26 11.49 6.57
N GLU A 415 -15.97 12.77 6.32
CA GLU A 415 -14.77 13.46 6.79
C GLU A 415 -14.64 13.44 8.32
N GLN A 416 -15.75 13.65 9.03
CA GLN A 416 -15.76 13.57 10.49
C GLN A 416 -15.37 12.16 10.97
N ALA A 417 -15.96 11.11 10.40
CA ALA A 417 -15.65 9.73 10.74
C ALA A 417 -14.17 9.35 10.45
N MET A 418 -13.60 9.88 9.36
CA MET A 418 -12.18 9.74 9.02
C MET A 418 -11.27 10.42 10.04
N ASN A 419 -11.63 11.64 10.49
CA ASN A 419 -10.86 12.35 11.50
C ASN A 419 -10.90 11.65 12.85
N ASP A 420 -12.05 11.16 13.27
CA ASP A 420 -12.20 10.37 14.51
C ASP A 420 -11.35 9.08 14.48
N GLN A 421 -11.19 8.46 13.31
CA GLN A 421 -10.29 7.30 13.15
C GLN A 421 -8.82 7.70 13.28
N ARG A 422 -8.41 8.81 12.62
CA ARG A 422 -7.03 9.31 12.70
C ARG A 422 -6.64 9.68 14.12
N GLU A 423 -7.54 10.31 14.89
CA GLU A 423 -7.31 10.65 16.29
C GLU A 423 -7.16 9.40 17.14
N ARG A 424 -8.01 8.38 16.94
CA ARG A 424 -7.88 7.08 17.64
C ARG A 424 -6.58 6.36 17.29
N ALA A 425 -6.15 6.38 16.04
CA ALA A 425 -4.88 5.81 15.60
C ALA A 425 -3.68 6.53 16.24
N ARG A 426 -3.70 7.87 16.30
CA ARG A 426 -2.67 8.68 16.98
C ARG A 426 -2.66 8.41 18.50
N ALA A 427 -3.81 8.31 19.13
CA ALA A 427 -3.92 8.03 20.58
C ALA A 427 -3.44 6.60 20.94
N SER A 428 -3.55 5.63 20.04
CA SER A 428 -3.08 4.25 20.22
C SER A 428 -1.59 4.07 19.86
N SER A 429 -1.02 4.96 19.09
CA SER A 429 0.41 5.01 18.75
C SER A 429 1.19 5.67 19.88
N LYS A 430 1.29 4.97 21.02
CA LYS A 430 2.26 5.30 22.08
C LYS A 430 3.67 4.86 21.67
N PHE A 431 4.19 5.41 20.58
CA PHE A 431 5.64 5.39 20.35
C PHE A 431 6.17 6.76 20.74
N SER A 432 6.95 6.72 21.82
CA SER A 432 7.88 7.74 22.34
C SER A 432 7.67 9.15 21.78
N GLU A 433 6.95 9.97 22.53
CA GLU A 433 7.24 11.40 22.55
C GLU A 433 8.70 11.58 23.02
N HIS A 434 9.66 11.41 22.10
CA HIS A 434 10.77 12.31 22.11
C HIS A 434 10.15 13.65 21.72
N VAL A 435 10.09 14.56 22.67
CA VAL A 435 9.85 15.97 22.42
C VAL A 435 10.92 16.34 21.38
N GLU A 436 10.56 16.34 20.09
CA GLU A 436 11.31 17.06 19.10
C GLU A 436 11.30 18.51 19.58
N LEU A 437 12.37 18.90 20.28
CA LEU A 437 12.65 20.30 20.45
C LEU A 437 12.81 20.82 19.02
N GLU A 438 11.80 21.54 18.50
CA GLU A 438 11.89 22.39 17.31
C GLU A 438 12.88 23.53 17.63
N MET A 439 14.16 23.18 17.89
CA MET A 439 15.25 24.13 18.02
C MET A 439 15.95 24.15 16.68
N GLU A 440 15.65 25.12 15.84
CA GLU A 440 16.55 25.48 14.76
C GLU A 440 17.75 26.19 15.39
N LEU A 441 18.87 25.48 15.49
CA LEU A 441 20.12 26.04 15.95
C LEU A 441 20.92 26.47 14.72
N ASP A 442 21.29 27.76 14.67
CA ASP A 442 22.20 28.31 13.65
C ASP A 442 23.68 27.98 14.00
N ILE A 443 23.92 26.68 14.26
CA ILE A 443 25.22 26.10 14.62
C ILE A 443 25.47 24.91 13.70
N GLU A 444 26.63 24.84 13.06
CA GLU A 444 27.08 23.69 12.30
C GLU A 444 28.08 22.86 13.12
N THR A 445 27.84 21.55 13.24
CA THR A 445 28.75 20.61 13.89
C THR A 445 29.34 19.64 12.84
N PRO A 446 30.60 19.84 12.40
CA PRO A 446 31.28 18.90 11.50
C PRO A 446 31.39 17.51 12.10
N PHE A 447 30.95 16.51 11.32
CA PHE A 447 31.06 15.10 11.67
C PHE A 447 32.38 14.51 11.16
N VAL A 448 33.25 14.09 12.08
CA VAL A 448 34.58 13.50 11.78
C VAL A 448 34.64 11.97 11.99
N GLY A 449 33.51 11.37 12.36
CA GLY A 449 33.43 9.98 12.81
C GLY A 449 33.40 8.92 11.69
N TYR A 450 33.69 9.27 10.44
CA TYR A 450 33.87 8.26 9.40
C TYR A 450 35.26 7.57 9.54
N ASP A 451 36.26 8.32 9.91
CA ASP A 451 37.64 7.86 9.93
C ASP A 451 38.20 7.66 11.36
N GLN A 452 37.55 8.24 12.37
CA GLN A 452 38.02 8.19 13.75
C GLN A 452 36.87 8.05 14.75
N LEU A 453 37.12 7.30 15.84
CA LEU A 453 36.15 7.07 16.91
C LEU A 453 36.40 7.97 18.13
N SER A 454 37.40 8.80 18.08
CA SER A 454 37.72 9.78 19.13
C SER A 454 38.22 11.08 18.53
N ALA A 455 37.84 12.20 19.15
CA ALA A 455 38.33 13.53 18.77
C ALA A 455 38.31 14.44 19.99
N ASP A 456 39.27 15.41 20.04
CA ASP A 456 39.17 16.51 20.97
C ASP A 456 38.22 17.54 20.40
N ALA A 457 37.25 18.00 21.24
CA ALA A 457 36.19 18.93 20.82
C ALA A 457 35.93 19.96 21.92
N ALA A 458 35.55 21.18 21.50
CA ALA A 458 35.14 22.24 22.43
C ALA A 458 33.63 22.28 22.58
N VAL A 459 33.12 22.51 23.80
CA VAL A 459 31.70 22.70 24.06
C VAL A 459 31.29 24.08 23.57
N ILE A 460 30.37 24.12 22.59
CA ILE A 460 29.84 25.37 22.03
C ILE A 460 28.59 25.83 22.79
N ALA A 461 27.71 24.86 23.15
CA ALA A 461 26.48 25.17 23.85
C ALA A 461 26.06 24.01 24.77
N ILE A 462 25.36 24.36 25.84
CA ILE A 462 24.78 23.42 26.80
C ILE A 462 23.30 23.79 27.01
N TYR A 463 22.41 22.81 26.91
CA TYR A 463 20.98 22.98 27.16
C TYR A 463 20.54 22.03 28.26
N VAL A 464 19.86 22.55 29.29
CA VAL A 464 19.23 21.77 30.37
C VAL A 464 17.76 22.07 30.37
N SER A 465 16.91 21.04 30.22
CA SER A 465 15.46 21.21 30.11
C SER A 465 15.04 22.26 29.05
N GLY A 466 15.78 22.31 27.91
CA GLY A 466 15.51 23.26 26.81
C GLY A 466 16.03 24.68 27.00
N VAL A 467 16.70 24.97 28.13
CA VAL A 467 17.25 26.28 28.43
C VAL A 467 18.77 26.27 28.26
N SER A 468 19.33 27.24 27.52
CA SER A 468 20.77 27.44 27.38
C SER A 468 21.41 27.88 28.70
N VAL A 469 22.50 27.20 29.07
CA VAL A 469 23.28 27.49 30.29
C VAL A 469 24.78 27.56 30.02
N ASP A 470 25.53 28.37 30.78
CA ASP A 470 26.98 28.51 30.61
C ASP A 470 27.77 27.37 31.27
N GLN A 471 27.14 26.63 32.20
CA GLN A 471 27.76 25.52 32.91
C GLN A 471 26.76 24.50 33.36
N TRP A 472 27.18 23.23 33.47
CA TRP A 472 26.34 22.11 33.88
C TRP A 472 27.10 21.18 34.81
N ASN A 473 26.47 20.79 35.93
CA ASN A 473 27.03 19.99 37.03
C ASN A 473 26.34 18.62 37.20
N GLY A 474 25.45 18.24 36.25
CA GLY A 474 24.83 16.92 36.24
C GLY A 474 23.57 16.75 37.10
N ALA A 475 22.96 17.85 37.60
CA ALA A 475 21.72 17.75 38.38
C ALA A 475 20.54 17.15 37.56
N GLU A 476 20.53 17.40 36.26
CA GLU A 476 19.57 16.89 35.27
C GLU A 476 20.33 16.47 34.01
N GLU A 477 19.66 15.76 33.09
CA GLU A 477 20.23 15.46 31.76
C GLU A 477 20.42 16.75 30.97
N ALA A 478 21.44 16.76 30.10
CA ALA A 478 21.74 17.92 29.27
C ALA A 478 21.99 17.52 27.82
N LEU A 479 21.78 18.47 26.91
CA LEU A 479 22.19 18.39 25.51
C LEU A 479 23.45 19.24 25.35
N LEU A 480 24.52 18.64 24.87
CA LEU A 480 25.76 19.30 24.56
C LEU A 480 25.93 19.41 23.04
N VAL A 481 26.34 20.61 22.59
CA VAL A 481 26.77 20.88 21.20
C VAL A 481 28.28 21.12 21.20
N LEU A 482 28.96 20.39 20.31
CA LEU A 482 30.41 20.46 20.16
C LEU A 482 30.78 21.17 18.84
N ASP A 483 32.00 21.73 18.78
CA ASP A 483 32.54 22.36 17.55
C ASP A 483 32.87 21.35 16.45
N GLN A 484 33.10 20.09 16.80
CA GLN A 484 33.21 18.92 15.93
C GLN A 484 32.87 17.68 16.72
N THR A 485 32.49 16.59 16.04
CA THR A 485 32.17 15.35 16.76
C THR A 485 32.48 14.07 15.97
N PRO A 486 32.97 13.01 16.66
CA PRO A 486 33.04 11.67 16.10
C PRO A 486 31.73 10.89 16.23
N PHE A 487 30.71 11.42 16.94
CA PHE A 487 29.45 10.79 17.19
C PHE A 487 28.52 10.96 15.98
N TYR A 488 28.03 9.84 15.43
CA TYR A 488 27.00 9.83 14.40
C TYR A 488 25.65 10.19 15.02
N ALA A 489 25.01 11.21 14.49
CA ALA A 489 23.66 11.56 14.91
C ALA A 489 22.62 10.72 14.17
N GLU A 490 21.55 10.32 14.85
CA GLU A 490 20.45 9.54 14.25
C GLU A 490 20.02 10.13 12.90
N SER A 491 20.11 9.32 11.85
CA SER A 491 19.78 9.73 10.49
C SER A 491 19.66 8.51 9.58
N GLY A 492 18.80 8.57 8.55
CA GLY A 492 18.69 7.50 7.54
C GLY A 492 18.32 6.13 8.11
N GLY A 493 17.70 6.09 9.29
CA GLY A 493 17.33 4.85 9.99
C GLY A 493 18.45 4.24 10.85
N GLN A 494 19.68 4.76 10.82
CA GLN A 494 20.71 4.37 11.77
C GLN A 494 20.57 5.19 13.05
N VAL A 495 20.52 4.50 14.20
CA VAL A 495 20.46 5.12 15.54
C VAL A 495 21.71 5.96 15.84
N GLY A 496 21.55 6.94 16.73
CA GLY A 496 22.65 7.76 17.22
C GLY A 496 23.70 6.96 18.00
N ASP A 497 24.94 7.45 17.98
CA ASP A 497 26.01 6.84 18.72
C ASP A 497 25.93 7.10 20.22
N LYS A 498 26.55 6.18 20.94
CA LYS A 498 26.77 6.26 22.39
C LYS A 498 28.25 6.28 22.69
N GLY A 499 28.60 6.77 23.88
CA GLY A 499 30.02 6.83 24.30
C GLY A 499 30.24 7.73 25.48
N SER A 500 31.37 8.38 25.54
CA SER A 500 31.74 9.25 26.66
C SER A 500 32.43 10.53 26.20
N LEU A 501 32.21 11.61 26.97
CA LEU A 501 32.98 12.85 26.87
C LEU A 501 33.80 13.00 28.14
N LYS A 502 35.11 13.12 28.00
CA LYS A 502 36.07 13.23 29.10
C LYS A 502 36.64 14.63 29.20
N ALA A 503 36.40 15.30 30.31
CA ALA A 503 37.03 16.55 30.68
C ALA A 503 38.19 16.31 31.65
N ALA A 504 39.05 17.31 31.85
CA ALA A 504 40.14 17.24 32.83
C ALA A 504 39.60 16.91 34.25
N ASN A 505 38.40 17.34 34.58
CA ASN A 505 37.75 17.19 35.89
C ASN A 505 36.37 16.56 35.85
N GLY A 506 36.05 15.76 34.81
CA GLY A 506 34.72 15.18 34.67
C GLY A 506 34.64 14.07 33.65
N SER A 507 33.64 13.22 33.83
CA SER A 507 33.23 12.19 32.90
C SER A 507 31.72 12.28 32.64
N ILE A 508 31.34 12.23 31.39
CA ILE A 508 29.98 12.37 30.92
C ILE A 508 29.68 11.18 30.05
N ASN A 509 28.58 10.50 30.30
CA ASN A 509 28.01 9.46 29.46
C ASN A 509 27.13 10.09 28.37
N VAL A 510 27.40 9.76 27.09
CA VAL A 510 26.53 10.07 25.97
C VAL A 510 25.68 8.84 25.69
N PHE A 511 24.40 8.93 25.98
CA PHE A 511 23.50 7.79 25.81
C PHE A 511 22.71 7.81 24.50
N ASP A 512 22.70 8.96 23.79
CA ASP A 512 22.14 9.13 22.43
C ASP A 512 22.72 10.35 21.72
N THR A 513 22.57 10.40 20.40
CA THR A 513 23.05 11.51 19.56
C THR A 513 22.03 11.79 18.45
N THR A 514 21.48 13.02 18.39
CA THR A 514 20.44 13.43 17.44
C THR A 514 20.84 14.70 16.67
N LYS A 515 20.03 15.12 15.69
CA LYS A 515 20.24 16.35 14.92
C LYS A 515 19.21 17.42 15.26
N ALA A 516 19.65 18.70 15.21
CA ALA A 516 18.79 19.86 15.19
C ALA A 516 19.31 20.84 14.10
N GLY A 517 18.74 20.79 12.91
CA GLY A 517 19.27 21.46 11.74
C GLY A 517 20.66 20.92 11.35
N ALA A 518 21.69 21.80 11.32
CA ALA A 518 23.08 21.42 11.06
C ALA A 518 23.86 21.09 12.35
N ALA A 519 23.28 21.28 13.54
CA ALA A 519 23.88 20.95 14.81
C ALA A 519 23.69 19.48 15.18
N ILE A 520 24.69 18.88 15.82
CA ILE A 520 24.63 17.54 16.41
C ILE A 520 24.49 17.70 17.92
N LEU A 521 23.43 17.09 18.47
CA LEU A 521 23.07 17.14 19.89
C LEU A 521 23.50 15.86 20.58
N HIS A 522 24.34 15.95 21.60
CA HIS A 522 24.76 14.82 22.43
C HIS A 522 23.87 14.79 23.67
N HIS A 523 23.04 13.75 23.82
CA HIS A 523 22.22 13.52 25.02
C HIS A 523 23.11 12.97 26.13
N CYS A 524 23.29 13.75 27.16
CA CYS A 524 24.32 13.55 28.15
C CYS A 524 23.79 13.36 29.56
N GLN A 525 24.42 12.42 30.27
CA GLN A 525 24.28 12.24 31.70
C GLN A 525 25.64 12.39 32.37
N MET A 526 25.73 13.28 33.35
CA MET A 526 26.97 13.51 34.09
C MET A 526 27.24 12.34 35.03
N GLU A 527 28.40 11.74 34.91
CA GLU A 527 28.90 10.76 35.87
C GLU A 527 29.56 11.46 37.05
N GLN A 528 30.42 12.45 36.76
CA GLN A 528 31.07 13.29 37.76
C GLN A 528 31.67 14.56 37.15
N GLY A 529 31.73 15.64 37.94
CA GLY A 529 32.43 16.85 37.56
C GLY A 529 31.52 18.04 37.25
N LEU A 530 32.06 18.97 36.49
CA LEU A 530 31.41 20.19 36.02
C LEU A 530 31.98 20.52 34.62
N VAL A 531 31.10 20.87 33.70
CA VAL A 531 31.44 21.30 32.34
C VAL A 531 30.91 22.70 32.06
N ARG A 532 31.68 23.50 31.33
CA ARG A 532 31.34 24.87 30.89
C ARG A 532 31.41 24.99 29.39
N VAL A 533 30.66 25.95 28.85
CA VAL A 533 30.85 26.39 27.45
C VAL A 533 32.28 26.86 27.29
N GLY A 534 32.97 26.39 26.23
CA GLY A 534 34.38 26.62 25.95
C GLY A 534 35.34 25.57 26.52
N ASP A 535 34.91 24.66 27.35
CA ASP A 535 35.76 23.55 27.83
C ASP A 535 36.09 22.59 26.67
N SER A 536 37.33 22.11 26.63
CA SER A 536 37.78 21.07 25.71
C SER A 536 37.54 19.69 26.31
N LEU A 537 36.90 18.81 25.57
CA LEU A 537 36.57 17.44 25.94
C LEU A 537 37.20 16.46 24.97
N SER A 538 37.62 15.31 25.45
CA SER A 538 37.90 14.17 24.59
C SER A 538 36.58 13.40 24.35
N ALA A 539 36.07 13.44 23.14
CA ALA A 539 34.86 12.78 22.72
C ALA A 539 35.21 11.38 22.19
N GLU A 540 34.70 10.34 22.85
CA GLU A 540 35.04 8.93 22.55
C GLU A 540 33.76 8.15 22.31
N VAL A 541 33.55 7.66 21.08
CA VAL A 541 32.45 6.78 20.69
C VAL A 541 32.67 5.37 21.20
N ASP A 542 31.65 4.69 21.68
CA ASP A 542 31.75 3.26 22.01
C ASP A 542 32.02 2.43 20.73
N PRO A 543 33.22 1.85 20.60
CA PRO A 543 33.65 1.17 19.39
C PRO A 543 32.85 -0.13 19.13
N GLN A 544 32.35 -0.77 20.18
CA GLN A 544 31.63 -2.03 20.06
C GLN A 544 30.22 -1.75 19.51
N THR A 545 29.48 -0.82 20.10
CA THR A 545 28.13 -0.43 19.67
C THR A 545 28.15 0.14 18.24
N ARG A 546 29.09 1.07 17.94
CA ARG A 546 29.29 1.62 16.60
C ARG A 546 29.65 0.54 15.58
N GLY A 547 30.60 -0.34 15.90
CA GLY A 547 31.04 -1.40 14.99
C GLY A 547 29.91 -2.38 14.66
N ARG A 548 29.06 -2.73 15.63
CA ARG A 548 27.89 -3.58 15.43
C ARG A 548 26.83 -2.87 14.58
N ALA A 549 26.54 -1.59 14.86
CA ALA A 549 25.58 -0.80 14.06
C ALA A 549 26.08 -0.64 12.61
N ALA A 550 27.37 -0.35 12.38
CA ALA A 550 27.96 -0.23 11.06
C ALA A 550 27.88 -1.53 10.25
N ARG A 551 28.05 -2.71 10.90
CA ARG A 551 27.86 -4.02 10.26
C ARG A 551 26.41 -4.24 9.84
N HIS A 552 25.43 -3.97 10.74
CA HIS A 552 24.02 -4.08 10.41
C HIS A 552 23.61 -3.10 9.30
N HIS A 553 24.19 -1.89 9.28
CA HIS A 553 23.90 -0.92 8.21
C HIS A 553 24.42 -1.40 6.85
N SER A 554 25.65 -1.88 6.80
CA SER A 554 26.20 -2.45 5.56
C SER A 554 25.42 -3.68 5.09
N ALA A 555 24.97 -4.52 6.02
CA ALA A 555 24.11 -5.66 5.71
C ALA A 555 22.74 -5.26 5.15
N THR A 556 22.20 -4.10 5.57
CA THR A 556 20.93 -3.57 5.04
C THR A 556 21.03 -3.30 3.53
N HIS A 557 22.15 -2.75 3.06
CA HIS A 557 22.38 -2.50 1.63
C HIS A 557 22.53 -3.79 0.83
N LEU A 558 23.24 -4.79 1.35
CA LEU A 558 23.32 -6.11 0.69
C LEU A 558 21.94 -6.78 0.65
N LEU A 559 21.17 -6.69 1.74
CA LEU A 559 19.81 -7.22 1.80
C LEU A 559 18.89 -6.52 0.78
N HIS A 560 18.98 -5.20 0.67
CA HIS A 560 18.19 -4.45 -0.30
C HIS A 560 18.50 -4.89 -1.75
N ALA A 561 19.78 -4.99 -2.09
CA ALA A 561 20.21 -5.45 -3.42
C ALA A 561 19.77 -6.91 -3.69
N ALA A 562 19.87 -7.81 -2.71
CA ALA A 562 19.42 -9.19 -2.83
C ALA A 562 17.90 -9.29 -2.99
N LEU A 563 17.13 -8.50 -2.23
CA LEU A 563 15.67 -8.41 -2.38
C LEU A 563 15.28 -7.96 -3.79
N ARG A 564 15.94 -6.95 -4.34
CA ARG A 564 15.70 -6.50 -5.73
C ARG A 564 16.05 -7.58 -6.76
N THR A 565 17.14 -8.30 -6.53
CA THR A 565 17.57 -9.38 -7.44
C THR A 565 16.54 -10.50 -7.50
N VAL A 566 15.98 -10.91 -6.36
CA VAL A 566 15.05 -12.05 -6.25
C VAL A 566 13.61 -11.65 -6.54
N LEU A 567 13.16 -10.52 -5.97
CA LEU A 567 11.75 -10.11 -6.03
C LEU A 567 11.45 -9.13 -7.17
N GLY A 568 12.47 -8.41 -7.66
CA GLY A 568 12.36 -7.46 -8.77
C GLY A 568 12.57 -5.99 -8.39
N ASP A 569 12.70 -5.15 -9.42
CA ASP A 569 13.09 -3.73 -9.31
C ASP A 569 12.08 -2.83 -8.60
N HIS A 570 10.85 -3.28 -8.37
CA HIS A 570 9.82 -2.57 -7.59
C HIS A 570 10.11 -2.51 -6.09
N VAL A 571 11.07 -3.32 -5.61
CA VAL A 571 11.50 -3.29 -4.22
C VAL A 571 12.24 -1.99 -3.95
N ASN A 572 11.61 -1.12 -3.14
CA ASN A 572 12.17 0.14 -2.70
C ASN A 572 12.02 0.26 -1.18
N GLN A 573 12.98 0.91 -0.54
CA GLN A 573 12.91 1.19 0.89
C GLN A 573 11.69 2.05 1.24
N ARG A 574 10.95 1.65 2.29
CA ARG A 574 9.85 2.40 2.89
C ARG A 574 10.14 2.82 4.32
N GLY A 575 11.10 2.20 4.93
CA GLY A 575 11.59 2.50 6.26
C GLY A 575 12.80 1.63 6.59
N SER A 576 13.64 2.11 7.49
CA SER A 576 14.79 1.38 8.00
C SER A 576 14.98 1.69 9.48
N LEU A 577 15.48 0.71 10.22
CA LEU A 577 16.00 0.90 11.56
C LEU A 577 17.23 0.01 11.72
N VAL A 578 18.36 0.62 12.01
CA VAL A 578 19.64 -0.07 12.17
C VAL A 578 20.22 0.29 13.52
N ASN A 579 20.45 -0.71 14.34
CA ASN A 579 21.09 -0.56 15.64
C ASN A 579 22.17 -1.64 15.86
N ALA A 580 22.76 -1.68 17.05
CA ALA A 580 23.80 -2.65 17.38
C ALA A 580 23.30 -4.11 17.44
N ASP A 581 22.01 -4.34 17.59
CA ASP A 581 21.46 -5.67 17.83
C ASP A 581 20.88 -6.30 16.59
N ARG A 582 20.25 -5.50 15.69
CA ARG A 582 19.58 -5.95 14.48
C ARG A 582 19.42 -4.84 13.44
N LEU A 583 19.09 -5.23 12.24
CA LEU A 583 18.53 -4.38 11.20
C LEU A 583 17.05 -4.69 11.00
N ARG A 584 16.27 -3.68 10.67
CA ARG A 584 14.88 -3.76 10.23
C ARG A 584 14.76 -3.01 8.91
N PHE A 585 14.25 -3.67 7.90
CA PHE A 585 14.08 -3.11 6.58
C PHE A 585 12.63 -3.25 6.10
N ASP A 586 11.97 -2.11 5.92
CA ASP A 586 10.61 -2.03 5.40
C ASP A 586 10.68 -1.70 3.92
N PHE A 587 10.04 -2.48 3.07
CA PHE A 587 10.16 -2.36 1.62
C PHE A 587 8.83 -2.57 0.91
N SER A 588 8.73 -1.99 -0.31
CA SER A 588 7.57 -2.18 -1.17
C SER A 588 7.58 -3.57 -1.79
N HIS A 589 6.58 -4.38 -1.45
CA HIS A 589 6.30 -5.66 -2.10
C HIS A 589 4.85 -6.06 -1.86
N PHE A 590 4.23 -6.63 -2.88
CA PHE A 590 2.78 -6.82 -2.91
C PHE A 590 2.33 -8.13 -2.25
N GLU A 591 3.20 -9.12 -2.02
CA GLU A 591 2.84 -10.42 -1.42
C GLU A 591 3.80 -10.83 -0.30
N ALA A 592 3.49 -11.92 0.41
CA ALA A 592 4.39 -12.49 1.40
C ALA A 592 5.59 -13.12 0.70
N VAL A 593 6.80 -12.83 1.19
CA VAL A 593 8.00 -13.46 0.66
C VAL A 593 8.02 -14.93 1.09
N THR A 594 8.16 -15.83 0.14
CA THR A 594 8.15 -17.27 0.41
C THR A 594 9.43 -17.72 1.13
N MET A 595 9.37 -18.86 1.81
CA MET A 595 10.56 -19.42 2.47
C MET A 595 11.69 -19.75 1.47
N ALA A 596 11.35 -20.11 0.23
CA ALA A 596 12.34 -20.34 -0.83
C ALA A 596 13.05 -19.04 -1.22
N GLU A 597 12.29 -17.97 -1.44
CA GLU A 597 12.84 -16.64 -1.75
C GLU A 597 13.67 -16.09 -0.59
N LEU A 598 13.19 -16.23 0.67
CA LEU A 598 13.98 -15.81 1.85
C LEU A 598 15.31 -16.56 1.95
N THR A 599 15.31 -17.87 1.65
CA THR A 599 16.52 -18.69 1.63
C THR A 599 17.47 -18.22 0.52
N GLU A 600 16.97 -17.91 -0.66
CA GLU A 600 17.76 -17.40 -1.77
C GLU A 600 18.35 -16.02 -1.47
N ILE A 601 17.55 -15.10 -0.92
CA ILE A 601 17.99 -13.76 -0.50
C ILE A 601 19.10 -13.86 0.55
N GLU A 602 18.91 -14.70 1.57
CA GLU A 602 19.93 -14.94 2.61
C GLU A 602 21.20 -15.54 2.01
N ALA A 603 21.08 -16.47 1.08
CA ALA A 603 22.22 -17.10 0.39
C ALA A 603 22.99 -16.08 -0.47
N LEU A 604 22.30 -15.20 -1.21
CA LEU A 604 22.93 -14.13 -1.99
C LEU A 604 23.69 -13.16 -1.11
N CYS A 605 23.09 -12.69 -0.01
CA CYS A 605 23.77 -11.82 0.95
C CYS A 605 25.03 -12.48 1.50
N ASN A 606 24.95 -13.74 1.92
CA ASN A 606 26.10 -14.46 2.48
C ASN A 606 27.17 -14.76 1.42
N ALA A 607 26.79 -14.96 0.15
CA ALA A 607 27.75 -15.10 -0.94
C ALA A 607 28.56 -13.82 -1.15
N GLU A 608 27.94 -12.63 -1.09
CA GLU A 608 28.63 -11.35 -1.18
C GLU A 608 29.53 -11.07 0.06
N ILE A 609 29.08 -11.47 1.23
CA ILE A 609 29.87 -11.41 2.47
C ILE A 609 31.14 -12.26 2.34
N LEU A 610 31.02 -13.49 1.84
CA LEU A 610 32.14 -14.42 1.67
C LEU A 610 33.18 -13.95 0.65
N LYS A 611 32.82 -13.10 -0.32
CA LYS A 611 33.80 -12.50 -1.25
C LYS A 611 34.80 -11.58 -0.54
N ASN A 612 34.44 -11.05 0.63
CA ASN A 612 35.26 -10.15 1.42
C ASN A 612 35.77 -8.95 0.61
N SER A 613 34.92 -8.37 -0.23
CA SER A 613 35.23 -7.20 -1.05
C SER A 613 35.35 -5.93 -0.20
N VAL A 614 36.16 -4.97 -0.64
CA VAL A 614 36.25 -3.65 0.00
C VAL A 614 34.91 -2.92 -0.18
N ILE A 615 34.46 -2.24 0.85
CA ILE A 615 33.31 -1.33 0.80
C ILE A 615 33.86 0.05 0.46
N GLU A 616 33.58 0.49 -0.77
CA GLU A 616 34.08 1.76 -1.28
C GLU A 616 33.09 2.89 -1.03
N THR A 617 33.60 4.05 -0.64
CA THR A 617 32.81 5.27 -0.52
C THR A 617 33.43 6.39 -1.33
N ALA A 618 32.63 7.11 -2.11
CA ALA A 618 33.10 8.23 -2.92
C ALA A 618 32.10 9.39 -2.83
N ALA A 619 32.61 10.62 -2.71
CA ALA A 619 31.82 11.84 -2.82
C ALA A 619 31.79 12.28 -4.29
N MET A 620 30.60 12.52 -4.85
CA MET A 620 30.44 12.95 -6.24
C MET A 620 29.16 13.74 -6.42
N GLY A 621 28.99 14.42 -7.55
CA GLY A 621 27.74 15.10 -7.89
C GLY A 621 26.61 14.10 -8.12
N VAL A 622 25.36 14.52 -7.84
CA VAL A 622 24.17 13.66 -7.93
C VAL A 622 24.02 13.01 -9.30
N GLU A 623 24.27 13.75 -10.38
CA GLU A 623 24.15 13.21 -11.76
C GLU A 623 25.22 12.13 -12.05
N ALA A 624 26.45 12.34 -11.62
CA ALA A 624 27.52 11.33 -11.73
C ALA A 624 27.20 10.07 -10.92
N ALA A 625 26.54 10.24 -9.78
CA ALA A 625 26.08 9.11 -8.97
C ALA A 625 24.98 8.29 -9.68
N LYS A 626 24.03 8.97 -10.33
CA LYS A 626 22.98 8.31 -11.14
C LYS A 626 23.58 7.56 -12.34
N GLU A 627 24.53 8.19 -13.06
CA GLU A 627 25.26 7.55 -14.17
C GLU A 627 26.01 6.28 -13.70
N LYS A 628 26.52 6.28 -12.47
CA LYS A 628 27.16 5.10 -11.85
C LYS A 628 26.15 4.03 -11.42
N GLY A 629 24.84 4.29 -11.58
CA GLY A 629 23.78 3.38 -11.18
C GLY A 629 23.43 3.44 -9.69
N ALA A 630 23.81 4.51 -9.00
CA ALA A 630 23.51 4.66 -7.57
C ALA A 630 22.02 4.86 -7.35
N MET A 631 21.45 4.03 -6.47
CA MET A 631 20.07 4.19 -6.03
C MET A 631 19.95 5.39 -5.07
N ALA A 632 19.06 6.31 -5.40
CA ALA A 632 18.63 7.38 -4.53
C ALA A 632 17.33 7.00 -3.82
N LEU A 633 17.22 7.26 -2.52
CA LEU A 633 16.00 7.03 -1.77
C LEU A 633 14.95 8.07 -2.16
N PHE A 634 13.74 7.62 -2.42
CA PHE A 634 12.62 8.48 -2.80
C PHE A 634 12.25 9.44 -1.66
N GLY A 635 12.23 10.74 -1.95
CA GLY A 635 11.75 11.78 -1.01
C GLY A 635 12.84 12.42 -0.14
N GLU A 636 14.09 12.01 -0.23
CA GLU A 636 15.20 12.71 0.42
C GLU A 636 15.71 13.89 -0.44
N LYS A 637 15.96 15.02 0.21
CA LYS A 637 16.62 16.16 -0.43
C LYS A 637 18.12 15.93 -0.38
N TYR A 638 18.74 15.73 -1.53
CA TYR A 638 20.19 15.59 -1.64
C TYR A 638 20.85 16.94 -1.88
N THR A 639 22.04 17.13 -1.30
CA THR A 639 22.93 18.27 -1.61
C THR A 639 23.57 18.06 -2.98
N GLU A 640 24.20 19.09 -3.55
CA GLU A 640 24.92 19.01 -4.83
C GLU A 640 25.97 17.87 -4.86
N VAL A 641 26.57 17.59 -3.72
CA VAL A 641 27.54 16.49 -3.54
C VAL A 641 26.96 15.44 -2.62
N VAL A 642 26.95 14.19 -3.07
CA VAL A 642 26.42 13.02 -2.36
C VAL A 642 27.49 11.98 -2.11
N ARG A 643 27.33 11.20 -1.04
CA ARG A 643 28.21 10.08 -0.71
C ARG A 643 27.63 8.80 -1.30
N VAL A 644 28.36 8.20 -2.26
CA VAL A 644 28.01 6.93 -2.92
C VAL A 644 28.75 5.79 -2.24
N LEU A 645 28.00 4.77 -1.85
CA LEU A 645 28.51 3.54 -1.26
C LEU A 645 28.44 2.43 -2.31
N THR A 646 29.54 1.70 -2.53
CA THR A 646 29.64 0.58 -3.47
C THR A 646 30.12 -0.67 -2.73
N MET A 647 29.36 -1.75 -2.83
CA MET A 647 29.64 -3.05 -2.21
C MET A 647 29.57 -4.19 -3.22
N GLY A 648 30.34 -5.28 -2.99
CA GLY A 648 30.27 -6.49 -3.80
C GLY A 648 30.60 -6.26 -5.27
N GLU A 649 31.61 -5.40 -5.56
CA GLU A 649 32.02 -5.08 -6.93
C GLU A 649 30.86 -4.51 -7.79
N GLY A 650 29.95 -3.75 -7.14
CA GLY A 650 28.76 -3.16 -7.79
C GLY A 650 27.46 -3.94 -7.60
N PHE A 651 27.45 -4.99 -6.75
CA PHE A 651 26.22 -5.68 -6.37
C PHE A 651 25.21 -4.74 -5.68
N SER A 652 25.72 -3.85 -4.80
CA SER A 652 24.94 -2.74 -4.24
C SER A 652 25.67 -1.43 -4.49
N VAL A 653 24.97 -0.44 -5.06
CA VAL A 653 25.44 0.94 -5.27
C VAL A 653 24.35 1.88 -4.81
N GLU A 654 24.56 2.59 -3.68
CA GLU A 654 23.51 3.40 -3.04
C GLU A 654 24.05 4.73 -2.50
N LEU A 655 23.16 5.73 -2.43
CA LEU A 655 23.44 6.98 -1.73
C LEU A 655 23.26 6.76 -0.23
N CYS A 656 24.32 6.91 0.56
CA CYS A 656 24.26 6.69 2.00
C CYS A 656 25.23 7.55 2.81
N GLY A 657 24.72 8.30 3.79
CA GLY A 657 25.48 9.09 4.76
C GLY A 657 25.83 8.36 6.06
N GLY A 658 25.45 7.09 6.20
CA GLY A 658 25.66 6.31 7.42
C GLY A 658 27.10 5.81 7.64
N THR A 659 27.30 5.12 8.74
CA THR A 659 28.58 4.47 9.04
C THR A 659 28.56 2.99 8.59
N HIS A 660 29.66 2.51 8.04
CA HIS A 660 29.74 1.20 7.39
C HIS A 660 30.99 0.41 7.83
N ALA A 661 30.93 -0.89 7.63
CA ALA A 661 32.07 -1.78 7.73
C ALA A 661 33.09 -1.46 6.61
N GLN A 662 34.35 -1.89 6.76
CA GLN A 662 35.38 -1.64 5.75
C GLN A 662 35.36 -2.67 4.61
N ARG A 663 34.93 -3.88 4.92
CA ARG A 663 34.84 -5.00 3.97
C ARG A 663 33.56 -5.78 4.17
N THR A 664 33.05 -6.41 3.12
CA THR A 664 31.84 -7.25 3.23
C THR A 664 32.05 -8.43 4.17
N GLY A 665 33.26 -8.97 4.27
CA GLY A 665 33.59 -10.05 5.19
C GLY A 665 33.51 -9.69 6.68
N ASP A 666 33.60 -8.39 7.03
CA ASP A 666 33.49 -7.91 8.42
C ASP A 666 32.06 -8.10 8.96
N LEU A 667 31.07 -8.30 8.09
CA LEU A 667 29.67 -8.54 8.45
C LEU A 667 29.49 -9.93 9.08
N GLY A 668 30.41 -10.86 8.84
CA GLY A 668 30.22 -12.25 9.24
C GLY A 668 29.00 -12.88 8.53
N GLN A 669 28.28 -13.75 9.20
CA GLN A 669 27.09 -14.37 8.62
C GLN A 669 25.86 -13.46 8.81
N LEU A 670 25.04 -13.31 7.77
CA LEU A 670 23.71 -12.71 7.84
C LEU A 670 22.66 -13.79 8.08
N LYS A 671 21.70 -13.54 8.98
CA LYS A 671 20.56 -14.38 9.25
C LYS A 671 19.27 -13.56 9.28
N ILE A 672 18.30 -13.92 8.43
CA ILE A 672 16.94 -13.37 8.46
C ILE A 672 16.22 -14.02 9.63
N ILE A 673 15.59 -13.21 10.50
CA ILE A 673 14.89 -13.68 11.71
C ILE A 673 13.36 -13.58 11.57
N SER A 674 12.85 -12.62 10.80
CA SER A 674 11.40 -12.48 10.56
C SER A 674 11.10 -11.82 9.23
N GLU A 675 9.92 -12.15 8.68
CA GLU A 675 9.31 -11.48 7.53
C GLU A 675 7.81 -11.34 7.78
N GLN A 676 7.25 -10.12 7.61
CA GLN A 676 5.82 -9.88 7.84
C GLN A 676 5.28 -8.67 7.05
N GLY A 677 3.97 -8.66 6.79
CA GLY A 677 3.29 -7.48 6.26
C GLY A 677 3.00 -6.46 7.37
N ILE A 678 3.31 -5.19 7.12
CA ILE A 678 3.04 -4.09 8.08
C ILE A 678 1.99 -3.11 7.57
N ALA A 679 1.87 -2.99 6.26
CA ALA A 679 0.84 -2.20 5.59
C ALA A 679 0.54 -2.82 4.21
N SER A 680 -0.50 -2.31 3.56
CA SER A 680 -0.80 -2.74 2.19
C SER A 680 0.34 -2.41 1.25
N GLY A 681 0.91 -3.43 0.60
CA GLY A 681 2.06 -3.27 -0.31
C GLY A 681 3.39 -2.97 0.39
N VAL A 682 3.49 -3.11 1.73
CA VAL A 682 4.72 -2.93 2.48
C VAL A 682 5.02 -4.15 3.33
N ARG A 683 6.21 -4.70 3.15
CA ARG A 683 6.74 -5.85 3.89
C ARG A 683 7.89 -5.40 4.78
N ARG A 684 8.08 -6.09 5.89
CA ARG A 684 9.18 -5.88 6.84
C ARG A 684 10.02 -7.13 6.94
N ILE A 685 11.32 -6.99 6.80
CA ILE A 685 12.31 -8.01 7.16
C ILE A 685 13.12 -7.51 8.35
N GLU A 686 13.37 -8.38 9.31
CA GLU A 686 14.37 -8.20 10.35
C GLU A 686 15.47 -9.23 10.16
N ALA A 687 16.72 -8.78 10.26
CA ALA A 687 17.88 -9.63 10.13
C ALA A 687 18.99 -9.22 11.11
N VAL A 688 19.91 -10.11 11.33
CA VAL A 688 21.08 -9.95 12.22
C VAL A 688 22.33 -10.41 11.52
N VAL A 689 23.48 -9.86 11.94
CA VAL A 689 24.80 -10.22 11.41
C VAL A 689 25.81 -10.48 12.52
N ALA A 690 26.96 -11.04 12.17
CA ALA A 690 28.08 -11.31 13.04
C ALA A 690 27.67 -12.06 14.33
N GLU A 691 28.06 -11.52 15.50
CA GLU A 691 27.81 -12.14 16.80
C GLU A 691 26.30 -12.36 17.05
N SER A 692 25.45 -11.40 16.63
CA SER A 692 24.00 -11.53 16.79
C SER A 692 23.44 -12.71 15.97
N ALA A 693 23.96 -12.95 14.76
CA ALA A 693 23.58 -14.11 13.95
C ALA A 693 24.05 -15.44 14.59
N LEU A 694 25.26 -15.48 15.14
CA LEU A 694 25.75 -16.66 15.84
C LEU A 694 24.90 -16.98 17.07
N ASN A 695 24.44 -15.98 17.82
CA ASN A 695 23.56 -16.19 18.96
C ASN A 695 22.23 -16.81 18.55
N VAL A 696 21.60 -16.30 17.48
CA VAL A 696 20.33 -16.85 16.95
C VAL A 696 20.51 -18.30 16.48
N ILE A 697 21.64 -18.61 15.84
CA ILE A 697 21.96 -19.99 15.42
C ILE A 697 22.14 -20.89 16.65
N ALA A 698 22.89 -20.44 17.67
CA ALA A 698 23.11 -21.20 18.89
C ALA A 698 21.80 -21.47 19.66
N GLU A 699 20.90 -20.47 19.73
CA GLU A 699 19.57 -20.63 20.35
C GLU A 699 18.71 -21.64 19.57
N THR A 700 18.76 -21.60 18.24
CA THR A 700 18.04 -22.55 17.38
C THR A 700 18.60 -23.97 17.55
N ASP A 701 19.91 -24.12 17.63
CA ASP A 701 20.57 -25.39 17.90
C ASP A 701 20.20 -25.94 19.30
N ALA A 702 20.24 -25.10 20.31
CA ALA A 702 19.83 -25.47 21.67
C ALA A 702 18.36 -25.94 21.74
N LEU A 703 17.46 -25.25 21.00
CA LEU A 703 16.06 -25.66 20.88
C LEU A 703 15.95 -27.04 20.21
N ALA A 704 16.66 -27.26 19.10
CA ALA A 704 16.67 -28.54 18.39
C ALA A 704 17.20 -29.67 19.28
N ASP A 705 18.28 -29.43 20.00
CA ASP A 705 18.85 -30.40 20.97
C ASP A 705 17.88 -30.69 22.12
N GLY A 706 17.22 -29.65 22.64
CA GLY A 706 16.19 -29.81 23.68
C GLY A 706 15.03 -30.67 23.21
N LEU A 707 14.51 -30.42 21.99
CA LEU A 707 13.46 -31.25 21.39
C LEU A 707 13.93 -32.70 21.16
N SER A 708 15.16 -32.91 20.69
CA SER A 708 15.77 -34.22 20.51
C SER A 708 15.85 -35.00 21.83
N ALA A 709 16.28 -34.34 22.89
CA ALA A 709 16.36 -34.93 24.23
C ALA A 709 14.98 -35.30 24.80
N LEU A 710 13.99 -34.38 24.67
CA LEU A 710 12.61 -34.64 25.10
C LEU A 710 11.96 -35.82 24.37
N LEU A 711 12.17 -35.90 23.07
CA LEU A 711 11.59 -36.93 22.20
C LEU A 711 12.41 -38.24 22.19
N LYS A 712 13.62 -38.21 22.74
CA LYS A 712 14.58 -39.32 22.76
C LYS A 712 14.92 -39.88 21.39
N VAL A 713 15.18 -38.96 20.43
CA VAL A 713 15.58 -39.26 19.08
C VAL A 713 16.73 -38.31 18.66
N ASP A 714 17.46 -38.59 17.60
CA ASP A 714 18.36 -37.62 16.99
C ASP A 714 17.62 -36.44 16.32
N ARG A 715 18.33 -35.35 15.96
CA ARG A 715 17.73 -34.18 15.32
C ARG A 715 16.95 -34.51 14.05
N SER A 716 17.42 -35.49 13.26
CA SER A 716 16.79 -35.89 12.01
C SER A 716 15.45 -36.61 12.24
N GLY A 717 15.28 -37.25 13.37
CA GLY A 717 14.09 -37.99 13.77
C GLY A 717 13.00 -37.14 14.48
N VAL A 718 13.29 -35.89 14.85
CA VAL A 718 12.40 -35.02 15.67
C VAL A 718 11.03 -34.86 15.01
N VAL A 719 10.99 -34.49 13.73
CA VAL A 719 9.74 -34.24 13.00
C VAL A 719 8.90 -35.49 12.91
N GLN A 720 9.49 -36.62 12.48
CA GLN A 720 8.79 -37.91 12.36
C GLN A 720 8.23 -38.39 13.70
N ARG A 721 9.00 -38.18 14.80
CA ARG A 721 8.54 -38.56 16.14
C ARG A 721 7.39 -37.67 16.63
N LEU A 722 7.44 -36.38 16.33
CA LEU A 722 6.36 -35.46 16.66
C LEU A 722 5.08 -35.80 15.92
N GLU A 723 5.15 -36.06 14.62
CA GLU A 723 4.01 -36.53 13.81
C GLU A 723 3.42 -37.82 14.38
N SER A 724 4.28 -38.80 14.74
CA SER A 724 3.84 -40.02 15.38
C SER A 724 3.13 -39.82 16.69
N LEU A 725 3.56 -38.83 17.52
CA LEU A 725 2.93 -38.46 18.77
C LEU A 725 1.57 -37.79 18.56
N ILE A 726 1.47 -36.90 17.57
CA ILE A 726 0.21 -36.22 17.22
C ILE A 726 -0.83 -37.27 16.75
N ASP A 727 -0.42 -38.22 15.90
CA ASP A 727 -1.31 -39.26 15.41
C ASP A 727 -1.70 -40.24 16.54
N ALA A 728 -0.75 -40.56 17.42
CA ALA A 728 -1.06 -41.38 18.60
C ALA A 728 -2.05 -40.67 19.52
N ASN A 729 -1.89 -39.37 19.76
CA ASN A 729 -2.82 -38.56 20.57
C ASN A 729 -4.22 -38.57 19.97
N ARG A 730 -4.34 -38.26 18.65
CA ARG A 730 -5.62 -38.31 17.93
C ARG A 730 -6.30 -39.68 18.01
N ARG A 731 -5.51 -40.76 17.95
CA ARG A 731 -6.02 -42.13 18.07
C ARG A 731 -6.53 -42.39 19.51
N LEU A 732 -5.76 -41.98 20.52
CA LEU A 732 -6.14 -42.13 21.94
C LEU A 732 -7.40 -41.33 22.27
N GLU A 733 -7.53 -40.09 21.76
CA GLU A 733 -8.74 -39.28 21.93
C GLU A 733 -9.99 -40.00 21.35
N LYS A 734 -9.86 -40.57 20.12
CA LYS A 734 -10.94 -41.40 19.53
C LYS A 734 -11.25 -42.65 20.33
N GLU A 735 -10.23 -43.32 20.85
CA GLU A 735 -10.40 -44.51 21.68
C GLU A 735 -11.06 -44.21 23.02
N VAL A 736 -10.65 -43.12 23.68
CA VAL A 736 -11.30 -42.62 24.92
C VAL A 736 -12.76 -42.29 24.65
N ALA A 737 -13.08 -41.57 23.55
CA ALA A 737 -14.45 -41.27 23.16
C ALA A 737 -15.27 -42.55 22.90
N ALA A 738 -14.68 -43.53 22.22
CA ALA A 738 -15.33 -44.83 21.96
C ALA A 738 -15.53 -45.66 23.25
N LEU A 739 -14.58 -45.66 24.17
CA LEU A 739 -14.69 -46.31 25.47
C LEU A 739 -15.74 -45.63 26.36
N GLN A 740 -15.78 -44.31 26.38
CA GLN A 740 -16.83 -43.53 27.05
C GLN A 740 -18.21 -43.87 26.49
N MET A 741 -18.36 -43.94 25.15
CA MET A 741 -19.60 -44.41 24.53
C MET A 741 -20.00 -45.83 24.94
N LYS A 742 -19.04 -46.76 25.04
CA LYS A 742 -19.31 -48.16 25.52
C LYS A 742 -19.74 -48.17 26.96
N LEU A 743 -19.11 -47.41 27.85
CA LEU A 743 -19.53 -47.31 29.27
C LEU A 743 -20.96 -46.77 29.40
N VAL A 744 -21.28 -45.76 28.56
CA VAL A 744 -22.62 -45.16 28.52
C VAL A 744 -23.67 -46.07 27.87
N SER A 745 -23.26 -46.95 26.94
CA SER A 745 -24.21 -47.83 26.19
C SER A 745 -24.66 -49.07 26.98
N GLY A 746 -24.13 -49.29 28.20
CA GLY A 746 -24.64 -50.29 29.11
C GLY A 746 -24.47 -51.74 28.68
N GLU A 747 -23.44 -52.05 27.87
CA GLU A 747 -23.11 -53.48 27.53
C GLU A 747 -22.72 -54.30 28.77
N THR A 748 -22.58 -53.70 29.94
CA THR A 748 -22.25 -54.30 31.23
C THR A 748 -23.40 -54.18 32.24
N MET A 749 -24.54 -53.57 31.89
CA MET A 749 -25.67 -53.45 32.80
C MET A 749 -26.83 -54.34 32.36
N ASP A 750 -27.19 -55.28 33.23
CA ASP A 750 -28.42 -56.02 33.13
C ASP A 750 -29.59 -55.03 33.37
N THR A 751 -30.15 -54.47 32.28
CA THR A 751 -31.22 -53.47 32.31
C THR A 751 -32.53 -53.99 32.87
N ALA A 752 -32.63 -55.28 33.15
CA ALA A 752 -33.83 -55.90 33.70
C ALA A 752 -34.10 -55.54 35.19
N ASP A 753 -33.01 -55.33 35.98
CA ASP A 753 -33.13 -55.04 37.40
C ASP A 753 -33.33 -53.55 37.77
N SER A 754 -33.20 -52.63 36.74
CA SER A 754 -33.31 -51.17 37.00
C SER A 754 -34.60 -50.55 36.46
N VAL A 755 -35.48 -51.28 35.85
CA VAL A 755 -36.78 -50.78 35.36
C VAL A 755 -37.84 -51.02 36.43
N ILE A 756 -38.47 -49.96 36.85
CA ILE A 756 -39.58 -50.00 37.83
C ILE A 756 -40.88 -49.68 37.11
N ASP A 757 -41.98 -50.30 37.52
CA ASP A 757 -43.35 -50.02 37.07
C ASP A 757 -43.99 -48.99 38.03
N VAL A 758 -44.41 -47.85 37.47
CA VAL A 758 -45.14 -46.80 38.19
C VAL A 758 -46.47 -46.54 37.46
N GLU A 759 -47.57 -46.95 38.07
CA GLU A 759 -48.96 -46.83 37.55
C GLU A 759 -49.08 -47.32 36.07
N GLY A 760 -48.38 -48.45 35.76
CA GLY A 760 -48.38 -49.05 34.46
C GLY A 760 -47.43 -48.44 33.43
N VAL A 761 -46.59 -47.51 33.84
CA VAL A 761 -45.54 -46.88 33.04
C VAL A 761 -44.17 -47.46 33.44
N GLN A 762 -43.37 -47.94 32.51
CA GLN A 762 -42.03 -48.40 32.69
C GLN A 762 -41.07 -47.21 32.91
N VAL A 763 -40.36 -47.16 34.01
CA VAL A 763 -39.47 -46.07 34.38
C VAL A 763 -38.07 -46.59 34.60
N LEU A 764 -37.10 -46.02 33.90
CA LEU A 764 -35.68 -46.35 34.06
C LEU A 764 -34.97 -45.11 34.65
N ILE A 765 -34.37 -45.27 35.83
CA ILE A 765 -33.60 -44.20 36.49
C ILE A 765 -32.18 -44.72 36.68
N ASN A 766 -31.21 -43.96 36.14
CA ASN A 766 -29.82 -44.39 36.33
C ASN A 766 -28.84 -43.23 36.44
N GLN A 767 -27.83 -43.42 37.28
CA GLN A 767 -26.64 -42.60 37.34
C GLN A 767 -25.53 -43.32 36.56
N ILE A 768 -24.90 -42.61 35.61
CA ILE A 768 -23.83 -43.17 34.76
C ILE A 768 -22.52 -42.51 35.23
N ASP A 769 -21.72 -43.21 35.99
CA ASP A 769 -20.44 -42.71 36.47
C ASP A 769 -19.42 -42.59 35.32
N GLY A 770 -18.73 -41.42 35.25
CA GLY A 770 -17.72 -41.15 34.20
C GLY A 770 -18.26 -40.80 32.82
N ALA A 771 -19.59 -40.62 32.67
CA ALA A 771 -20.17 -40.18 31.41
C ALA A 771 -20.05 -38.65 31.23
N ASP A 772 -19.70 -38.19 30.02
CA ASP A 772 -19.76 -36.77 29.63
C ASP A 772 -21.22 -36.34 29.37
N ALA A 773 -21.59 -35.16 29.75
CA ALA A 773 -22.89 -34.55 29.49
C ALA A 773 -23.31 -34.60 28.00
N LYS A 774 -22.34 -34.65 27.08
CA LYS A 774 -22.56 -34.73 25.63
C LYS A 774 -23.02 -36.14 25.17
N SER A 775 -22.70 -37.18 25.91
CA SER A 775 -23.03 -38.57 25.59
C SER A 775 -24.39 -39.03 26.13
N LEU A 776 -24.97 -38.30 27.08
CA LEU A 776 -26.27 -38.60 27.68
C LEU A 776 -27.45 -38.65 26.70
N PRO A 777 -27.57 -37.79 25.68
CA PRO A 777 -28.65 -37.85 24.71
C PRO A 777 -28.69 -39.16 23.91
N ASP A 778 -27.55 -39.61 23.44
CA ASP A 778 -27.46 -40.86 22.67
C ASP A 778 -27.78 -42.08 23.55
N ALA A 779 -27.38 -42.05 24.83
CA ALA A 779 -27.76 -43.05 25.79
C ALA A 779 -29.28 -43.05 26.07
N LEU A 780 -29.85 -41.86 26.24
CA LEU A 780 -31.28 -41.70 26.45
C LEU A 780 -32.11 -42.29 25.30
N ASP A 781 -31.76 -41.92 24.04
CA ASP A 781 -32.51 -42.39 22.88
C ASP A 781 -32.42 -43.89 22.69
N ARG A 782 -31.30 -44.52 22.98
CA ARG A 782 -31.12 -46.00 22.97
C ARG A 782 -31.95 -46.68 24.05
N LEU A 783 -31.92 -46.14 25.29
CA LEU A 783 -32.68 -46.69 26.39
C LEU A 783 -34.20 -46.52 26.19
N LYS A 784 -34.65 -45.39 25.66
CA LYS A 784 -36.05 -45.18 25.23
C LYS A 784 -36.49 -46.18 24.17
N ASN A 785 -35.65 -46.41 23.16
CA ASN A 785 -35.93 -47.39 22.11
C ASN A 785 -35.97 -48.83 22.65
N LYS A 786 -35.12 -49.17 23.66
CA LYS A 786 -35.13 -50.48 24.30
C LYS A 786 -36.33 -50.71 25.19
N LEU A 787 -36.81 -49.66 25.90
CA LEU A 787 -37.99 -49.70 26.76
C LEU A 787 -39.29 -49.81 25.96
N GLY A 788 -39.33 -49.22 24.73
CA GLY A 788 -40.51 -49.22 23.83
C GLY A 788 -41.52 -48.17 24.26
N SER A 789 -42.06 -48.21 25.45
CA SER A 789 -42.99 -47.25 26.06
C SER A 789 -42.53 -47.00 27.54
N GLY A 790 -42.25 -45.78 27.91
CA GLY A 790 -41.78 -45.48 29.24
C GLY A 790 -41.07 -44.12 29.40
N VAL A 791 -40.48 -43.94 30.56
CA VAL A 791 -39.73 -42.76 30.99
C VAL A 791 -38.31 -43.16 31.35
N VAL A 792 -37.34 -42.38 30.88
CA VAL A 792 -35.92 -42.59 31.21
C VAL A 792 -35.35 -41.32 31.83
N VAL A 793 -34.69 -41.45 33.00
CA VAL A 793 -33.95 -40.37 33.63
C VAL A 793 -32.50 -40.79 33.81
N LEU A 794 -31.59 -40.04 33.24
CA LEU A 794 -30.16 -40.30 33.37
C LEU A 794 -29.47 -39.10 34.02
N ALA A 795 -28.51 -39.41 34.89
CA ALA A 795 -27.63 -38.46 35.55
C ALA A 795 -26.17 -38.84 35.31
N ALA A 796 -25.32 -37.86 35.15
CA ALA A 796 -23.87 -38.02 35.17
C ALA A 796 -23.23 -36.95 36.04
N VAL A 797 -22.19 -37.33 36.80
CA VAL A 797 -21.42 -36.41 37.64
C VAL A 797 -20.00 -36.34 37.09
N GLN A 798 -19.53 -35.09 36.82
CA GLN A 798 -18.18 -34.78 36.39
C GLN A 798 -17.71 -33.51 37.08
N ASP A 799 -16.54 -33.54 37.69
CA ASP A 799 -15.92 -32.36 38.34
C ASP A 799 -16.90 -31.57 39.25
N GLU A 800 -17.64 -32.28 40.12
CA GLU A 800 -18.68 -31.72 41.03
C GLU A 800 -19.90 -31.08 40.35
N LYS A 801 -20.02 -31.23 39.03
CA LYS A 801 -21.20 -30.80 38.25
C LYS A 801 -22.06 -31.98 37.86
N ILE A 802 -23.35 -31.81 38.00
CA ILE A 802 -24.33 -32.79 37.60
C ILE A 802 -24.89 -32.42 36.21
N ALA A 803 -24.92 -33.37 35.27
CA ALA A 803 -25.70 -33.30 34.05
C ALA A 803 -26.89 -34.24 34.15
N LEU A 804 -28.08 -33.76 33.91
CA LEU A 804 -29.33 -34.47 33.93
C LEU A 804 -29.98 -34.49 32.57
N ILE A 805 -30.58 -35.62 32.20
CA ILE A 805 -31.43 -35.69 31.03
C ILE A 805 -32.61 -36.61 31.32
N ALA A 806 -33.81 -36.15 30.91
CA ALA A 806 -35.03 -36.98 31.01
C ALA A 806 -35.65 -37.15 29.62
N GLY A 807 -36.19 -38.31 29.33
CA GLY A 807 -36.88 -38.61 28.11
C GLY A 807 -38.18 -39.37 28.35
N VAL A 808 -39.18 -39.03 27.60
CA VAL A 808 -40.53 -39.65 27.63
C VAL A 808 -40.85 -40.15 26.23
N THR A 809 -41.42 -41.35 26.14
CA THR A 809 -41.86 -41.87 24.84
C THR A 809 -43.10 -41.12 24.34
N LYS A 810 -43.30 -41.10 23.02
CA LYS A 810 -44.34 -40.26 22.34
C LYS A 810 -45.76 -40.55 22.80
N ASP A 811 -46.04 -41.75 23.17
CA ASP A 811 -47.33 -42.24 23.70
C ASP A 811 -47.67 -41.75 25.09
N LEU A 812 -46.66 -41.25 25.84
CA LEU A 812 -46.81 -40.78 27.23
C LEU A 812 -46.64 -39.29 27.42
N ILE A 813 -46.29 -38.50 26.40
CA ILE A 813 -46.01 -37.07 26.51
C ILE A 813 -47.22 -36.25 26.93
N ASP A 814 -48.44 -36.70 26.68
CA ASP A 814 -49.68 -36.03 27.11
C ASP A 814 -49.95 -36.24 28.61
N ARG A 815 -49.32 -37.26 29.22
CA ARG A 815 -49.45 -37.60 30.66
C ARG A 815 -48.27 -37.13 31.50
N VAL A 816 -47.06 -37.23 30.92
CA VAL A 816 -45.82 -36.83 31.62
C VAL A 816 -44.95 -36.06 30.66
N GLN A 817 -44.44 -34.94 31.03
CA GLN A 817 -43.54 -34.12 30.23
C GLN A 817 -42.08 -34.21 30.73
N ALA A 818 -41.12 -34.48 29.91
CA ALA A 818 -39.72 -34.59 30.24
C ALA A 818 -39.15 -33.29 30.86
N GLY A 819 -39.68 -32.12 30.50
CA GLY A 819 -39.29 -30.82 31.05
C GLY A 819 -39.64 -30.67 32.52
N GLU A 820 -40.84 -31.09 32.91
CA GLU A 820 -41.29 -31.05 34.32
C GLU A 820 -40.49 -32.06 35.16
N LEU A 821 -40.26 -33.23 34.62
CA LEU A 821 -39.53 -34.31 35.32
C LEU A 821 -38.07 -33.95 35.54
N VAL A 822 -37.37 -33.50 34.53
CA VAL A 822 -35.95 -33.13 34.69
C VAL A 822 -35.78 -31.93 35.64
N ASN A 823 -36.76 -30.98 35.62
CA ASN A 823 -36.73 -29.82 36.49
C ASN A 823 -37.02 -30.19 37.96
N HIS A 824 -37.90 -31.20 38.21
CA HIS A 824 -38.14 -31.73 39.55
C HIS A 824 -36.86 -32.31 40.18
N VAL A 825 -36.06 -33.05 39.41
CA VAL A 825 -34.77 -33.58 39.85
C VAL A 825 -33.75 -32.47 40.02
N ALA A 826 -33.69 -31.54 39.04
CA ALA A 826 -32.72 -30.45 39.01
C ALA A 826 -32.86 -29.50 40.20
N GLN A 827 -34.07 -29.16 40.62
CA GLN A 827 -34.29 -28.27 41.76
C GLN A 827 -33.74 -28.83 43.07
N GLN A 828 -33.74 -30.15 43.24
CA GLN A 828 -33.23 -30.82 44.45
C GLN A 828 -31.70 -30.89 44.49
N VAL A 829 -31.05 -30.74 43.36
CA VAL A 829 -29.58 -30.72 43.23
C VAL A 829 -29.03 -29.31 42.92
N GLY A 830 -29.80 -28.25 43.24
CA GLY A 830 -29.38 -26.86 43.13
C GLY A 830 -29.31 -26.34 41.69
N GLY A 831 -30.12 -26.88 40.78
CA GLY A 831 -30.10 -26.53 39.37
C GLY A 831 -31.47 -26.17 38.79
N LYS A 832 -31.50 -25.92 37.48
CA LYS A 832 -32.70 -25.71 36.69
C LYS A 832 -32.57 -26.42 35.38
N GLY A 833 -33.70 -26.85 34.80
CA GLY A 833 -33.74 -27.50 33.52
C GLY A 833 -35.00 -27.21 32.72
N GLY A 834 -35.06 -27.70 31.53
CA GLY A 834 -36.19 -27.60 30.62
C GLY A 834 -35.89 -28.23 29.28
N GLY A 835 -36.90 -28.25 28.40
CA GLY A 835 -36.74 -28.83 27.10
C GLY A 835 -38.07 -29.12 26.41
N ARG A 836 -38.05 -29.98 25.42
CA ARG A 836 -39.24 -30.45 24.71
C ARG A 836 -40.01 -31.49 25.59
N PRO A 837 -41.31 -31.70 25.33
CA PRO A 837 -42.11 -32.71 26.05
C PRO A 837 -41.48 -34.11 26.04
N ASP A 838 -40.82 -34.49 24.96
CA ASP A 838 -40.23 -35.84 24.71
C ASP A 838 -38.79 -35.99 25.24
N MET A 839 -38.04 -34.84 25.44
CA MET A 839 -36.67 -34.83 25.93
C MET A 839 -36.33 -33.46 26.57
N ALA A 840 -35.79 -33.46 27.77
CA ALA A 840 -35.32 -32.27 28.43
C ALA A 840 -34.01 -32.48 29.18
N ARG A 841 -33.24 -31.40 29.36
CA ARG A 841 -31.94 -31.42 30.02
C ARG A 841 -31.90 -30.43 31.19
N ALA A 842 -31.11 -30.78 32.21
CA ALA A 842 -30.82 -29.90 33.30
C ALA A 842 -29.36 -30.05 33.77
N GLY A 843 -28.92 -29.13 34.59
CA GLY A 843 -27.69 -29.26 35.37
C GLY A 843 -27.95 -29.10 36.85
N GLY A 844 -26.98 -29.47 37.69
CA GLY A 844 -26.96 -29.28 39.14
C GLY A 844 -25.55 -29.13 39.67
N ASN A 845 -25.40 -28.66 40.91
CA ASN A 845 -24.12 -28.41 41.58
C ASN A 845 -24.00 -29.04 42.96
N ASP A 846 -24.95 -29.92 43.33
CA ASP A 846 -24.93 -30.69 44.61
C ASP A 846 -24.97 -32.20 44.33
N PRO A 847 -23.81 -32.85 44.08
CA PRO A 847 -23.74 -34.30 43.84
C PRO A 847 -24.20 -35.15 45.02
N ALA A 848 -24.09 -34.61 46.25
CA ALA A 848 -24.51 -35.38 47.45
C ALA A 848 -26.04 -35.52 47.56
N ALA A 849 -26.78 -34.57 47.02
CA ALA A 849 -28.24 -34.62 46.93
C ALA A 849 -28.79 -35.50 45.78
N LEU A 850 -27.92 -35.85 44.80
CA LEU A 850 -28.38 -36.54 43.59
C LEU A 850 -29.06 -37.88 43.81
N PRO A 851 -28.56 -38.80 44.65
CA PRO A 851 -29.26 -40.07 44.90
C PRO A 851 -30.70 -39.87 45.43
N GLY A 852 -30.89 -38.97 46.39
CA GLY A 852 -32.22 -38.65 46.94
C GLY A 852 -33.15 -37.98 45.93
N ALA A 853 -32.57 -37.14 45.00
CA ALA A 853 -33.32 -36.54 43.93
C ALA A 853 -33.78 -37.58 42.87
N LEU A 854 -32.95 -38.56 42.53
CA LEU A 854 -33.34 -39.67 41.66
C LEU A 854 -34.37 -40.57 42.31
N ASP A 855 -34.24 -40.88 43.61
CA ASP A 855 -35.20 -41.67 44.36
C ASP A 855 -36.58 -41.01 44.47
N SER A 856 -36.67 -39.72 44.30
CA SER A 856 -37.95 -38.97 44.35
C SER A 856 -38.75 -39.04 43.02
N VAL A 857 -38.15 -39.58 41.94
CA VAL A 857 -38.78 -39.63 40.59
C VAL A 857 -40.01 -40.53 40.58
N PRO A 858 -40.04 -41.75 41.20
CA PRO A 858 -41.23 -42.56 41.19
C PRO A 858 -42.44 -41.89 41.83
N ALA A 859 -42.28 -41.30 43.03
CA ALA A 859 -43.31 -40.58 43.74
C ALA A 859 -43.84 -39.37 42.96
N PHE A 860 -42.96 -38.68 42.25
CA PHE A 860 -43.36 -37.56 41.34
C PHE A 860 -44.22 -38.09 40.17
N LEU A 861 -43.81 -39.20 39.61
CA LEU A 861 -44.56 -39.82 38.50
C LEU A 861 -45.92 -40.39 38.95
N GLU A 862 -46.01 -41.07 40.13
CA GLU A 862 -47.28 -41.50 40.74
C GLU A 862 -48.25 -40.35 40.89
N ALA A 863 -47.82 -39.19 41.43
CA ALA A 863 -48.65 -38.00 41.59
C ALA A 863 -49.13 -37.36 40.26
N LYS A 864 -48.43 -37.65 39.19
CA LYS A 864 -48.77 -37.11 37.82
C LYS A 864 -49.61 -38.08 36.99
N LEU A 865 -49.49 -39.38 37.27
CA LEU A 865 -50.21 -40.45 36.53
C LEU A 865 -51.50 -40.85 37.16
N ALA A 866 -51.66 -40.66 38.50
CA ALA A 866 -52.90 -40.75 39.22
C ALA A 866 -53.89 -39.67 38.79
#